data_34c364a4452fe0c5a2debe1694661eb0
#
_entry.id   34c364a4452fe0c5a2debe1694661eb0
#
_cell.length_a   1.000
_cell.length_b   1.000
_cell.length_c   1.000
_cell.angle_alpha   90.00
_cell.angle_beta   90.00
_cell.angle_gamma   90.00
#
_symmetry.space_group_name_H-M   'P 1'
#
loop_
_entity.id
_entity.type
_entity.pdbx_description
1 polymer ?
#
loop_
_entity_poly.entity_id
_entity_poly.type
_entity_poly.pdbx_seq_one_letter_code
_entity_poly.pdbx_strand_id
1 'polypeptide(L)'
;MPEALTSVLPRFFPDGVTSCTRYGCGHINETYLVTAQGGKRYILQRISSRAFPDVAGLQENIAAVTEHLRKKNPNPRATLHLIPTVEGQTWFHLGPDSDWRVFDYVEGSLCLEAPRCPEDFYQSALAFGTFQQLLSDFPAETLHETIRNFHNTPDRYRIFKEVVARDPMGRVCGVQREISFALDHEAVGGSLTEQLKRGILPLRVTHNDTKLNNVMLDAQTHAPLCVIDLDTTMPGLSAYDFGDSIRFGAATAAEDEVDFRKMDLNLDLYRTFVKGFLKACPGLTQAEREALPLGALVMTLECGVRFLTDYLDGDHYFGISRPAHNLDRARTQFRLVQRMEEKWEDMKNIVEEEYQKMEKPVLVVMAAGMGSRYGGLKQIDPVGSHGEAILDYSLYDAHEAGFETAVIIIKKAIEKDFMETVGARLKHAPMEIRYAFQELEKLPQGYTVPEGRTKPWGTCHAVCCAAEAIGSAPFAVINADDYYGKAAFREIYGYLSTHHDDDKYRYCMVGYELGKTVTDNGSVARGVCQVTEDGFLDAVIERTRIEQYPGGIHYTEDGGSTWTDVSAKATVSMNMWGFTRSFAEESIRRFPAFLDKALAQNPMKGEYFLPSTVTALLTEGKATVKMLYSPDKWHGVTYAADKPMVVKALADMTREGKYPDGLWG
;
A
#
# COMPACT_ATOMS: atom_id res chain seq x y z
N MET A 1 -24.71 -40.54 -0.17
CA MET A 1 -23.47 -39.84 -0.61
C MET A 1 -23.10 -40.40 -1.98
N PRO A 2 -22.63 -39.58 -2.93
CA PRO A 2 -22.04 -40.10 -4.17
C PRO A 2 -20.90 -41.07 -3.84
N GLU A 3 -20.76 -42.14 -4.64
CA GLU A 3 -19.78 -43.23 -4.42
C GLU A 3 -18.33 -42.69 -4.32
N ALA A 4 -18.00 -41.66 -5.11
CA ALA A 4 -16.71 -40.98 -5.07
C ALA A 4 -16.38 -40.40 -3.70
N LEU A 5 -17.33 -39.77 -2.99
CA LEU A 5 -17.09 -39.19 -1.67
C LEU A 5 -16.71 -40.23 -0.62
N THR A 6 -17.22 -41.44 -0.72
CA THR A 6 -16.88 -42.55 0.20
C THR A 6 -15.39 -42.92 0.10
N SER A 7 -14.79 -42.78 -1.09
CA SER A 7 -13.37 -43.07 -1.33
C SER A 7 -12.47 -41.87 -1.03
N VAL A 8 -12.97 -40.64 -1.21
CA VAL A 8 -12.19 -39.39 -1.06
C VAL A 8 -12.09 -38.93 0.40
N LEU A 9 -13.21 -38.93 1.13
CA LEU A 9 -13.26 -38.39 2.49
C LEU A 9 -12.22 -38.99 3.45
N PRO A 10 -11.99 -40.33 3.48
CA PRO A 10 -10.98 -40.93 4.35
C PRO A 10 -9.54 -40.50 4.02
N ARG A 11 -9.27 -39.99 2.82
CA ARG A 11 -7.96 -39.53 2.40
C ARG A 11 -7.57 -38.19 3.06
N PHE A 12 -8.58 -37.38 3.41
CA PHE A 12 -8.36 -36.08 4.08
C PHE A 12 -8.81 -36.12 5.56
N PHE A 13 -9.74 -36.99 5.91
CA PHE A 13 -10.37 -37.05 7.23
C PHE A 13 -10.32 -38.48 7.80
N PRO A 14 -9.14 -38.95 8.27
CA PRO A 14 -8.98 -40.33 8.76
C PRO A 14 -9.85 -40.62 9.97
N ASP A 15 -10.16 -39.62 10.81
CA ASP A 15 -11.03 -39.76 11.99
C ASP A 15 -12.52 -39.70 11.63
N GLY A 16 -12.85 -39.50 10.34
CA GLY A 16 -14.22 -39.46 9.81
C GLY A 16 -14.84 -38.07 9.79
N VAL A 17 -16.05 -38.02 9.24
CA VAL A 17 -16.84 -36.78 9.07
C VAL A 17 -18.24 -36.96 9.65
N THR A 18 -18.79 -35.87 10.20
CA THR A 18 -20.18 -35.85 10.73
C THR A 18 -21.18 -35.44 9.65
N SER A 19 -20.75 -34.60 8.68
CA SER A 19 -21.59 -34.20 7.54
C SER A 19 -20.76 -33.85 6.32
N CYS A 20 -21.34 -34.05 5.13
CA CYS A 20 -20.80 -33.58 3.86
C CYS A 20 -21.98 -33.22 2.95
N THR A 21 -22.14 -31.91 2.64
CA THR A 21 -23.29 -31.39 1.89
C THR A 21 -22.80 -30.48 0.76
N ARG A 22 -23.55 -30.43 -0.34
CA ARG A 22 -23.28 -29.49 -1.43
C ARG A 22 -23.28 -28.07 -0.91
N TYR A 23 -22.32 -27.24 -1.33
CA TYR A 23 -22.13 -25.89 -0.83
C TYR A 23 -21.79 -24.91 -1.95
N GLY A 24 -22.38 -23.69 -1.86
CA GLY A 24 -22.12 -22.61 -2.82
C GLY A 24 -22.82 -22.78 -4.17
N CYS A 25 -22.65 -21.79 -5.04
CA CYS A 25 -23.24 -21.69 -6.38
C CYS A 25 -22.20 -21.78 -7.50
N GLY A 26 -20.96 -22.18 -7.20
CA GLY A 26 -19.88 -22.31 -8.19
C GLY A 26 -20.24 -23.26 -9.33
N HIS A 27 -19.96 -22.85 -10.58
CA HIS A 27 -20.36 -23.57 -11.78
C HIS A 27 -19.26 -24.47 -12.37
N ILE A 28 -17.98 -24.23 -12.01
CA ILE A 28 -16.83 -24.94 -12.55
C ILE A 28 -16.49 -26.15 -11.68
N ASN A 29 -16.14 -25.90 -10.41
CA ASN A 29 -15.80 -26.94 -9.44
C ASN A 29 -17.02 -27.38 -8.63
N GLU A 30 -17.07 -28.67 -8.31
CA GLU A 30 -18.06 -29.18 -7.38
C GLU A 30 -17.61 -28.96 -5.93
N THR A 31 -18.33 -28.11 -5.19
CA THR A 31 -17.96 -27.71 -3.83
C THR A 31 -18.87 -28.34 -2.77
N TYR A 32 -18.29 -28.81 -1.68
CA TYR A 32 -18.97 -29.41 -0.54
C TYR A 32 -18.48 -28.80 0.78
N LEU A 33 -19.40 -28.55 1.69
CA LEU A 33 -19.09 -28.23 3.09
C LEU A 33 -18.98 -29.54 3.86
N VAL A 34 -17.82 -29.78 4.46
CA VAL A 34 -17.52 -30.94 5.27
C VAL A 34 -17.37 -30.52 6.73
N THR A 35 -18.05 -31.23 7.65
CA THR A 35 -17.82 -31.11 9.09
C THR A 35 -17.13 -32.38 9.57
N ALA A 36 -15.89 -32.26 10.05
CA ALA A 36 -15.14 -33.39 10.58
C ALA A 36 -15.64 -33.83 11.97
N GLN A 37 -15.21 -35.01 12.43
CA GLN A 37 -15.34 -35.42 13.83
C GLN A 37 -14.67 -34.34 14.72
N GLY A 38 -15.39 -33.82 15.70
CA GLY A 38 -14.90 -32.68 16.51
C GLY A 38 -15.40 -31.31 16.07
N GLY A 39 -16.19 -31.20 14.99
CA GLY A 39 -16.97 -30.02 14.62
C GLY A 39 -16.25 -29.00 13.75
N LYS A 40 -14.95 -29.17 13.42
CA LYS A 40 -14.23 -28.27 12.52
C LYS A 40 -14.78 -28.41 11.10
N ARG A 41 -14.94 -27.29 10.39
CA ARG A 41 -15.48 -27.20 9.03
C ARG A 41 -14.39 -27.05 7.97
N TYR A 42 -14.66 -27.57 6.77
CA TYR A 42 -13.76 -27.57 5.64
C TYR A 42 -14.54 -27.42 4.33
N ILE A 43 -13.86 -26.96 3.30
CA ILE A 43 -14.35 -26.92 1.92
C ILE A 43 -13.65 -28.02 1.12
N LEU A 44 -14.40 -29.03 0.69
CA LEU A 44 -13.94 -30.07 -0.22
C LEU A 44 -14.39 -29.69 -1.64
N GLN A 45 -13.47 -29.73 -2.60
CA GLN A 45 -13.77 -29.44 -4.00
C GLN A 45 -13.33 -30.58 -4.92
N ARG A 46 -14.20 -30.91 -5.88
CA ARG A 46 -13.83 -31.67 -7.05
C ARG A 46 -13.44 -30.71 -8.16
N ILE A 47 -12.21 -30.82 -8.63
CA ILE A 47 -11.61 -29.91 -9.63
C ILE A 47 -12.12 -30.35 -11.01
N SER A 48 -12.51 -29.38 -11.84
CA SER A 48 -12.91 -29.62 -13.23
C SER A 48 -11.68 -29.78 -14.13
N SER A 49 -11.29 -31.01 -14.47
CA SER A 49 -10.19 -31.27 -15.41
C SER A 49 -10.50 -30.81 -16.85
N ARG A 50 -11.77 -30.57 -17.17
CA ARG A 50 -12.17 -29.94 -18.43
C ARG A 50 -11.76 -28.48 -18.49
N ALA A 51 -11.92 -27.73 -17.37
CA ALA A 51 -11.54 -26.32 -17.26
C ALA A 51 -10.04 -26.18 -17.02
N PHE A 52 -9.46 -27.07 -16.21
CA PHE A 52 -8.06 -27.07 -15.79
C PHE A 52 -7.40 -28.42 -16.13
N PRO A 53 -6.89 -28.56 -17.37
CA PRO A 53 -6.32 -29.85 -17.83
C PRO A 53 -5.05 -30.24 -17.07
N ASP A 54 -4.28 -29.28 -16.58
CA ASP A 54 -3.09 -29.49 -15.75
C ASP A 54 -3.41 -29.24 -14.26
N VAL A 55 -4.05 -30.24 -13.64
CA VAL A 55 -4.40 -30.17 -12.21
C VAL A 55 -3.15 -30.12 -11.32
N ALA A 56 -2.06 -30.75 -11.70
CA ALA A 56 -0.82 -30.74 -10.92
C ALA A 56 -0.23 -29.33 -10.86
N GLY A 57 -0.03 -28.69 -12.01
CA GLY A 57 0.45 -27.31 -12.09
C GLY A 57 -0.48 -26.31 -11.40
N LEU A 58 -1.81 -26.53 -11.50
CA LEU A 58 -2.79 -25.74 -10.75
C LEU A 58 -2.56 -25.82 -9.23
N GLN A 59 -2.36 -27.02 -8.68
CA GLN A 59 -2.16 -27.22 -7.25
C GLN A 59 -0.79 -26.68 -6.79
N GLU A 60 0.24 -26.78 -7.61
CA GLU A 60 1.54 -26.17 -7.36
C GLU A 60 1.44 -24.66 -7.27
N ASN A 61 0.72 -23.99 -8.18
CA ASN A 61 0.46 -22.55 -8.11
C ASN A 61 -0.24 -22.16 -6.81
N ILE A 62 -1.34 -22.83 -6.47
CA ILE A 62 -2.12 -22.50 -5.27
C ILE A 62 -1.27 -22.71 -4.01
N ALA A 63 -0.53 -23.80 -3.92
CA ALA A 63 0.33 -24.08 -2.77
C ALA A 63 1.43 -23.01 -2.63
N ALA A 64 2.13 -22.67 -3.72
CA ALA A 64 3.19 -21.66 -3.70
C ALA A 64 2.68 -20.26 -3.33
N VAL A 65 1.57 -19.83 -3.94
CA VAL A 65 0.96 -18.52 -3.70
C VAL A 65 0.44 -18.43 -2.26
N THR A 66 -0.31 -19.43 -1.79
CA THR A 66 -0.87 -19.40 -0.43
C THR A 66 0.20 -19.50 0.65
N GLU A 67 1.28 -20.26 0.43
CA GLU A 67 2.43 -20.31 1.34
C GLU A 67 3.13 -18.94 1.43
N HIS A 68 3.34 -18.26 0.29
CA HIS A 68 3.95 -16.94 0.24
C HIS A 68 3.10 -15.90 0.96
N LEU A 69 1.78 -15.86 0.71
CA LEU A 69 0.84 -14.96 1.38
C LEU A 69 0.83 -15.18 2.90
N ARG A 70 0.82 -16.43 3.36
CA ARG A 70 0.83 -16.76 4.80
C ARG A 70 2.12 -16.38 5.51
N LYS A 71 3.26 -16.40 4.83
CA LYS A 71 4.53 -15.89 5.39
C LYS A 71 4.47 -14.38 5.64
N LYS A 72 3.74 -13.63 4.81
CA LYS A 72 3.60 -12.18 4.94
C LYS A 72 2.45 -11.75 5.86
N ASN A 73 1.37 -12.51 5.86
CA ASN A 73 0.22 -12.25 6.74
C ASN A 73 -0.11 -13.51 7.54
N PRO A 74 0.28 -13.58 8.82
CA PRO A 74 0.07 -14.76 9.67
C PRO A 74 -1.36 -14.96 10.15
N ASN A 75 -2.30 -14.03 9.85
CA ASN A 75 -3.70 -14.19 10.19
C ASN A 75 -4.27 -15.42 9.45
N PRO A 76 -4.74 -16.47 10.17
CA PRO A 76 -5.20 -17.72 9.56
C PRO A 76 -6.45 -17.54 8.68
N ARG A 77 -7.18 -16.42 8.81
CA ARG A 77 -8.35 -16.08 8.00
C ARG A 77 -8.01 -15.27 6.74
N ALA A 78 -6.76 -14.81 6.60
CA ALA A 78 -6.35 -13.91 5.50
C ALA A 78 -5.97 -14.64 4.21
N THR A 79 -5.78 -15.97 4.26
CA THR A 79 -5.36 -16.75 3.10
C THR A 79 -5.92 -18.16 3.19
N LEU A 80 -6.38 -18.71 2.06
CA LEU A 80 -6.79 -20.09 1.96
C LEU A 80 -5.66 -21.02 2.43
N HIS A 81 -6.04 -22.08 3.11
CA HIS A 81 -5.12 -23.11 3.57
C HIS A 81 -5.50 -24.47 2.98
N LEU A 82 -4.63 -25.04 2.16
CA LEU A 82 -4.76 -26.39 1.64
C LEU A 82 -4.54 -27.40 2.78
N ILE A 83 -5.47 -28.34 2.91
CA ILE A 83 -5.36 -29.45 3.86
C ILE A 83 -4.77 -30.63 3.11
N PRO A 84 -3.61 -31.15 3.54
CA PRO A 84 -3.00 -32.30 2.87
C PRO A 84 -3.77 -33.58 3.11
N THR A 85 -3.62 -34.53 2.19
CA THR A 85 -4.06 -35.91 2.42
C THR A 85 -3.26 -36.58 3.53
N VAL A 86 -3.68 -37.74 3.99
CA VAL A 86 -2.92 -38.54 4.96
C VAL A 86 -1.55 -38.95 4.47
N GLU A 87 -1.31 -38.95 3.15
CA GLU A 87 -0.02 -39.18 2.51
C GLU A 87 0.80 -37.89 2.31
N GLY A 88 0.27 -36.72 2.73
CA GLY A 88 0.94 -35.42 2.64
C GLY A 88 0.80 -34.72 1.29
N GLN A 89 -0.07 -35.18 0.39
CA GLN A 89 -0.31 -34.53 -0.90
C GLN A 89 -1.33 -33.40 -0.79
N THR A 90 -1.19 -32.32 -1.57
CA THR A 90 -2.12 -31.16 -1.56
C THR A 90 -3.45 -31.43 -2.28
N TRP A 91 -3.56 -32.53 -2.99
CA TRP A 91 -4.75 -32.98 -3.71
C TRP A 91 -4.75 -34.51 -3.86
N PHE A 92 -5.91 -35.09 -4.20
CA PHE A 92 -6.09 -36.53 -4.37
C PHE A 92 -6.71 -36.84 -5.73
N HIS A 93 -6.03 -37.66 -6.51
CA HIS A 93 -6.52 -38.19 -7.79
C HIS A 93 -7.24 -39.54 -7.55
N LEU A 94 -8.53 -39.62 -7.85
CA LEU A 94 -9.32 -40.83 -7.72
C LEU A 94 -9.45 -41.60 -9.06
N GLY A 95 -9.31 -40.89 -10.19
CA GLY A 95 -9.48 -41.45 -11.54
C GLY A 95 -9.80 -40.34 -12.54
N PRO A 96 -10.08 -40.67 -13.81
CA PRO A 96 -10.38 -39.67 -14.84
C PRO A 96 -11.44 -38.66 -14.38
N ASP A 97 -11.17 -37.38 -14.55
CA ASP A 97 -12.06 -36.27 -14.16
C ASP A 97 -12.46 -36.27 -12.68
N SER A 98 -11.64 -36.84 -11.78
CA SER A 98 -11.97 -36.98 -10.36
C SER A 98 -10.77 -36.59 -9.46
N ASP A 99 -10.41 -35.33 -9.53
CA ASP A 99 -9.35 -34.70 -8.72
C ASP A 99 -9.98 -33.91 -7.60
N TRP A 100 -9.45 -34.05 -6.37
CA TRP A 100 -10.05 -33.51 -5.16
C TRP A 100 -9.05 -32.77 -4.29
N ARG A 101 -9.48 -31.64 -3.73
CA ARG A 101 -8.70 -30.86 -2.75
C ARG A 101 -9.57 -30.40 -1.59
N VAL A 102 -8.93 -30.03 -0.49
CA VAL A 102 -9.61 -29.52 0.71
C VAL A 102 -8.96 -28.22 1.15
N PHE A 103 -9.79 -27.25 1.52
CA PHE A 103 -9.38 -26.03 2.20
C PHE A 103 -9.99 -25.94 3.60
N ASP A 104 -9.33 -25.23 4.52
CA ASP A 104 -9.98 -24.79 5.76
C ASP A 104 -11.19 -23.91 5.41
N TYR A 105 -12.26 -24.06 6.20
CA TYR A 105 -13.39 -23.13 6.13
C TYR A 105 -13.05 -21.82 6.83
N VAL A 106 -13.28 -20.69 6.20
CA VAL A 106 -13.01 -19.35 6.80
C VAL A 106 -14.21 -18.96 7.66
N GLU A 107 -14.08 -19.14 8.97
CA GLU A 107 -15.14 -18.89 9.93
C GLU A 107 -15.46 -17.39 10.07
N GLY A 108 -16.75 -17.06 10.26
CA GLY A 108 -17.21 -15.67 10.42
C GLY A 108 -17.01 -14.80 9.17
N SER A 109 -16.96 -15.42 7.99
CA SER A 109 -16.89 -14.72 6.71
C SER A 109 -18.25 -14.67 6.02
N LEU A 110 -18.40 -13.69 5.13
CA LEU A 110 -19.51 -13.60 4.18
C LEU A 110 -18.96 -13.32 2.78
N CYS A 111 -19.69 -13.81 1.78
CA CYS A 111 -19.41 -13.59 0.37
C CYS A 111 -20.60 -12.87 -0.26
N LEU A 112 -20.37 -11.91 -1.15
CA LEU A 112 -21.41 -11.14 -1.80
C LEU A 112 -21.42 -11.42 -3.30
N GLU A 113 -22.60 -11.73 -3.86
CA GLU A 113 -22.77 -11.93 -5.31
C GLU A 113 -22.67 -10.62 -6.10
N ALA A 114 -23.11 -9.50 -5.49
CA ALA A 114 -23.05 -8.15 -6.06
C ALA A 114 -22.88 -7.12 -4.94
N PRO A 115 -22.31 -5.94 -5.22
CA PRO A 115 -22.18 -4.88 -4.23
C PRO A 115 -23.57 -4.36 -3.85
N ARG A 116 -23.85 -4.26 -2.56
CA ARG A 116 -25.10 -3.70 -2.00
C ARG A 116 -24.99 -2.19 -1.87
N CYS A 117 -23.77 -1.70 -1.75
CA CYS A 117 -23.43 -0.28 -1.64
C CYS A 117 -21.99 -0.05 -2.17
N PRO A 118 -21.59 1.21 -2.44
CA PRO A 118 -20.23 1.52 -2.90
C PRO A 118 -19.13 1.02 -1.97
N GLU A 119 -19.38 0.94 -0.66
CA GLU A 119 -18.42 0.45 0.32
C GLU A 119 -18.07 -1.04 0.09
N ASP A 120 -19.04 -1.90 -0.25
CA ASP A 120 -18.77 -3.31 -0.56
C ASP A 120 -17.78 -3.42 -1.75
N PHE A 121 -17.90 -2.54 -2.75
CA PHE A 121 -17.00 -2.50 -3.90
C PHE A 121 -15.62 -1.93 -3.55
N TYR A 122 -15.57 -0.94 -2.64
CA TYR A 122 -14.31 -0.46 -2.07
C TYR A 122 -13.57 -1.56 -1.31
N GLN A 123 -14.26 -2.36 -0.51
CA GLN A 123 -13.66 -3.48 0.22
C GLN A 123 -13.13 -4.56 -0.73
N SER A 124 -13.82 -4.82 -1.86
CA SER A 124 -13.30 -5.70 -2.92
C SER A 124 -12.02 -5.16 -3.53
N ALA A 125 -11.95 -3.86 -3.80
CA ALA A 125 -10.75 -3.21 -4.33
C ALA A 125 -9.57 -3.31 -3.35
N LEU A 126 -9.82 -3.14 -2.04
CA LEU A 126 -8.81 -3.37 -1.01
C LEU A 126 -8.33 -4.82 -1.01
N ALA A 127 -9.22 -5.80 -1.15
CA ALA A 127 -8.86 -7.22 -1.15
C ALA A 127 -7.91 -7.56 -2.32
N PHE A 128 -8.30 -7.24 -3.55
CA PHE A 128 -7.50 -7.55 -4.74
C PHE A 128 -6.22 -6.72 -4.81
N GLY A 129 -6.27 -5.44 -4.42
CA GLY A 129 -5.06 -4.62 -4.32
C GLY A 129 -4.07 -5.18 -3.29
N THR A 130 -4.54 -5.61 -2.11
CA THR A 130 -3.70 -6.24 -1.09
C THR A 130 -3.12 -7.57 -1.58
N PHE A 131 -3.91 -8.38 -2.28
CA PHE A 131 -3.46 -9.63 -2.89
C PHE A 131 -2.28 -9.39 -3.84
N GLN A 132 -2.39 -8.44 -4.75
CA GLN A 132 -1.31 -8.07 -5.66
C GLN A 132 -0.10 -7.47 -4.96
N GLN A 133 -0.30 -6.61 -3.97
CA GLN A 133 0.79 -6.01 -3.18
C GLN A 133 1.58 -7.06 -2.41
N LEU A 134 0.90 -8.02 -1.78
CA LEU A 134 1.56 -9.10 -1.05
C LEU A 134 2.34 -10.05 -1.98
N LEU A 135 1.95 -10.16 -3.24
CA LEU A 135 2.61 -10.99 -4.26
C LEU A 135 3.58 -10.20 -5.15
N SER A 136 3.83 -8.92 -4.87
CA SER A 136 4.66 -8.05 -5.71
C SER A 136 6.13 -8.51 -5.87
N ASP A 137 6.65 -9.26 -4.90
CA ASP A 137 8.00 -9.86 -4.91
C ASP A 137 7.98 -11.37 -5.21
N PHE A 138 6.83 -11.94 -5.55
CA PHE A 138 6.72 -13.33 -5.99
C PHE A 138 7.20 -13.43 -7.44
N PRO A 139 8.07 -14.42 -7.78
CA PRO A 139 8.55 -14.59 -9.14
C PRO A 139 7.44 -15.18 -10.03
N ALA A 140 6.64 -14.29 -10.64
CA ALA A 140 5.44 -14.65 -11.39
C ALA A 140 5.69 -15.66 -12.53
N GLU A 141 6.87 -15.60 -13.14
CA GLU A 141 7.31 -16.52 -14.21
C GLU A 141 7.45 -17.97 -13.78
N THR A 142 7.45 -18.25 -12.47
CA THR A 142 7.50 -19.63 -11.95
C THR A 142 6.13 -20.32 -11.92
N LEU A 143 5.04 -19.56 -12.08
CA LEU A 143 3.70 -20.10 -12.08
C LEU A 143 3.36 -20.73 -13.44
N HIS A 144 2.55 -21.80 -13.39
CA HIS A 144 2.00 -22.46 -14.55
C HIS A 144 0.83 -21.66 -15.15
N GLU A 145 0.71 -21.63 -16.47
CA GLU A 145 -0.52 -21.18 -17.12
C GLU A 145 -1.60 -22.26 -16.96
N THR A 146 -2.47 -22.13 -15.96
CA THR A 146 -3.55 -23.10 -15.68
C THR A 146 -4.61 -23.11 -16.76
N ILE A 147 -4.81 -21.98 -17.45
CA ILE A 147 -5.62 -21.86 -18.67
C ILE A 147 -4.75 -21.19 -19.74
N ARG A 148 -4.36 -21.94 -20.74
CA ARG A 148 -3.47 -21.48 -21.79
C ARG A 148 -4.04 -20.26 -22.53
N ASN A 149 -3.20 -19.23 -22.70
CA ASN A 149 -3.54 -17.98 -23.39
C ASN A 149 -4.78 -17.28 -22.78
N PHE A 150 -4.98 -17.33 -21.46
CA PHE A 150 -6.23 -16.88 -20.83
C PHE A 150 -6.55 -15.43 -21.17
N HIS A 151 -5.62 -14.48 -20.95
CA HIS A 151 -5.73 -13.07 -21.31
C HIS A 151 -4.77 -12.68 -22.46
N ASN A 152 -4.53 -13.60 -23.38
CA ASN A 152 -3.84 -13.29 -24.62
C ASN A 152 -4.84 -12.78 -25.65
N THR A 153 -5.25 -11.53 -25.52
CA THR A 153 -6.27 -10.91 -26.39
C THR A 153 -5.93 -11.01 -27.88
N PRO A 154 -4.67 -10.86 -28.34
CA PRO A 154 -4.31 -11.16 -29.75
C PRO A 154 -4.66 -12.57 -30.20
N ASP A 155 -4.47 -13.59 -29.36
CA ASP A 155 -4.86 -14.97 -29.68
C ASP A 155 -6.38 -15.16 -29.73
N ARG A 156 -7.12 -14.45 -28.85
CA ARG A 156 -8.59 -14.41 -28.90
C ARG A 156 -9.10 -13.83 -30.21
N TYR A 157 -8.45 -12.76 -30.71
CA TYR A 157 -8.79 -12.19 -32.03
C TYR A 157 -8.43 -13.13 -33.19
N ARG A 158 -7.32 -13.85 -33.12
CA ARG A 158 -6.97 -14.87 -34.11
C ARG A 158 -8.06 -15.93 -34.22
N ILE A 159 -8.47 -16.50 -33.06
CA ILE A 159 -9.55 -17.49 -32.98
C ILE A 159 -10.86 -16.90 -33.50
N PHE A 160 -11.21 -15.68 -33.09
CA PHE A 160 -12.41 -14.99 -33.54
C PHE A 160 -12.48 -14.89 -35.07
N LYS A 161 -11.40 -14.43 -35.71
CA LYS A 161 -11.31 -14.30 -37.17
C LYS A 161 -11.45 -15.68 -37.89
N GLU A 162 -10.88 -16.73 -37.34
CA GLU A 162 -11.03 -18.10 -37.85
C GLU A 162 -12.47 -18.59 -37.77
N VAL A 163 -13.17 -18.33 -36.65
CA VAL A 163 -14.58 -18.69 -36.49
C VAL A 163 -15.47 -17.90 -37.43
N VAL A 164 -15.23 -16.57 -37.56
CA VAL A 164 -15.96 -15.73 -38.51
C VAL A 164 -15.79 -16.23 -39.95
N ALA A 165 -14.55 -16.58 -40.35
CA ALA A 165 -14.26 -17.06 -41.71
C ALA A 165 -14.90 -18.43 -41.98
N ARG A 166 -14.99 -19.29 -40.98
CA ARG A 166 -15.57 -20.66 -41.07
C ARG A 166 -17.09 -20.64 -41.03
N ASP A 167 -17.71 -19.70 -40.33
CA ASP A 167 -19.16 -19.56 -40.07
C ASP A 167 -19.88 -20.90 -39.77
N PRO A 168 -19.46 -21.65 -38.74
CA PRO A 168 -19.91 -23.04 -38.54
C PRO A 168 -21.41 -23.13 -38.31
N MET A 169 -22.05 -22.07 -37.82
CA MET A 169 -23.48 -22.04 -37.50
C MET A 169 -24.30 -21.18 -38.48
N GLY A 170 -23.71 -20.59 -39.50
CA GLY A 170 -24.39 -19.69 -40.44
C GLY A 170 -24.90 -18.38 -39.77
N ARG A 171 -24.28 -17.95 -38.70
CA ARG A 171 -24.75 -16.79 -37.88
C ARG A 171 -24.08 -15.47 -38.25
N VAL A 172 -22.96 -15.49 -39.02
CA VAL A 172 -22.13 -14.32 -39.34
C VAL A 172 -22.93 -13.23 -40.02
N CYS A 173 -23.82 -13.54 -40.96
CA CYS A 173 -24.59 -12.52 -41.67
C CYS A 173 -25.53 -11.71 -40.75
N GLY A 174 -25.99 -12.32 -39.63
CA GLY A 174 -26.91 -11.69 -38.67
C GLY A 174 -26.24 -10.74 -37.67
N VAL A 175 -24.88 -10.72 -37.58
CA VAL A 175 -24.12 -10.02 -36.54
C VAL A 175 -22.93 -9.20 -37.11
N GLN A 176 -23.09 -8.69 -38.32
CA GLN A 176 -22.04 -7.92 -39.03
C GLN A 176 -21.60 -6.66 -38.27
N ARG A 177 -22.50 -6.02 -37.52
CA ARG A 177 -22.20 -4.82 -36.73
C ARG A 177 -21.29 -5.17 -35.57
N GLU A 178 -21.58 -6.24 -34.87
CA GLU A 178 -20.80 -6.75 -33.74
C GLU A 178 -19.42 -7.22 -34.20
N ILE A 179 -19.33 -7.89 -35.36
CA ILE A 179 -18.06 -8.31 -35.96
C ILE A 179 -17.22 -7.09 -36.36
N SER A 180 -17.83 -6.09 -37.03
CA SER A 180 -17.10 -4.87 -37.41
C SER A 180 -16.57 -4.15 -36.17
N PHE A 181 -17.41 -3.99 -35.15
CA PHE A 181 -17.00 -3.36 -33.88
C PHE A 181 -15.79 -4.08 -33.28
N ALA A 182 -15.85 -5.41 -33.15
CA ALA A 182 -14.73 -6.19 -32.63
C ALA A 182 -13.44 -5.97 -33.45
N LEU A 183 -13.51 -6.05 -34.77
CA LEU A 183 -12.34 -5.90 -35.64
C LEU A 183 -11.76 -4.48 -35.63
N ASP A 184 -12.59 -3.46 -35.55
CA ASP A 184 -12.15 -2.05 -35.44
C ASP A 184 -11.35 -1.79 -34.15
N HIS A 185 -11.57 -2.62 -33.10
CA HIS A 185 -10.89 -2.51 -31.79
C HIS A 185 -9.72 -3.51 -31.61
N GLU A 186 -9.35 -4.29 -32.63
CA GLU A 186 -8.28 -5.30 -32.50
C GLU A 186 -6.95 -4.70 -32.03
N ALA A 187 -6.58 -3.52 -32.53
CA ALA A 187 -5.34 -2.84 -32.17
C ALA A 187 -5.30 -2.47 -30.69
N VAL A 188 -6.41 -1.97 -30.15
CA VAL A 188 -6.55 -1.65 -28.72
C VAL A 188 -6.52 -2.91 -27.89
N GLY A 189 -7.19 -3.97 -28.32
CA GLY A 189 -7.18 -5.28 -27.65
C GLY A 189 -5.77 -5.85 -27.45
N GLY A 190 -4.85 -5.61 -28.41
CA GLY A 190 -3.47 -6.08 -28.33
C GLY A 190 -2.52 -5.18 -27.53
N SER A 191 -2.96 -4.01 -27.10
CA SER A 191 -2.06 -2.96 -26.58
C SER A 191 -1.38 -3.31 -25.25
N LEU A 192 -2.04 -3.97 -24.32
CA LEU A 192 -1.46 -4.40 -23.04
C LEU A 192 -0.41 -5.50 -23.23
N THR A 193 -0.68 -6.48 -24.06
CA THR A 193 0.28 -7.55 -24.39
C THR A 193 1.51 -7.00 -25.13
N GLU A 194 1.36 -5.97 -25.93
CA GLU A 194 2.48 -5.28 -26.59
C GLU A 194 3.32 -4.51 -25.57
N GLN A 195 2.71 -3.82 -24.61
CA GLN A 195 3.44 -3.13 -23.54
C GLN A 195 4.21 -4.09 -22.65
N LEU A 196 3.65 -5.27 -22.33
CA LEU A 196 4.37 -6.33 -21.64
C LEU A 196 5.59 -6.81 -22.42
N LYS A 197 5.42 -7.12 -23.73
CA LYS A 197 6.53 -7.55 -24.60
C LYS A 197 7.65 -6.54 -24.69
N ARG A 198 7.33 -5.26 -24.63
CA ARG A 198 8.30 -4.15 -24.64
C ARG A 198 8.92 -3.86 -23.28
N GLY A 199 8.53 -4.58 -22.22
CA GLY A 199 9.02 -4.36 -20.87
C GLY A 199 8.55 -3.06 -20.21
N ILE A 200 7.49 -2.42 -20.74
CA ILE A 200 6.88 -1.22 -20.15
C ILE A 200 6.04 -1.60 -18.93
N LEU A 201 5.25 -2.66 -19.05
CA LEU A 201 4.48 -3.21 -17.95
C LEU A 201 5.20 -4.46 -17.40
N PRO A 202 5.39 -4.56 -16.08
CA PRO A 202 5.99 -5.73 -15.46
C PRO A 202 5.00 -6.90 -15.43
N LEU A 203 5.54 -8.13 -15.47
CA LEU A 203 4.77 -9.33 -15.20
C LEU A 203 4.49 -9.42 -13.69
N ARG A 204 3.25 -9.72 -13.32
CA ARG A 204 2.79 -9.87 -11.94
C ARG A 204 2.11 -11.22 -11.74
N VAL A 205 1.87 -11.59 -10.50
CA VAL A 205 0.91 -12.62 -10.16
C VAL A 205 -0.48 -11.98 -10.16
N THR A 206 -1.39 -12.51 -10.96
CA THR A 206 -2.76 -12.00 -11.09
C THR A 206 -3.77 -13.08 -10.75
N HIS A 207 -4.92 -12.67 -10.25
CA HIS A 207 -6.03 -13.58 -9.92
C HIS A 207 -6.81 -13.97 -11.18
N ASN A 208 -7.00 -13.02 -12.11
CA ASN A 208 -7.66 -13.16 -13.41
C ASN A 208 -9.17 -13.50 -13.40
N ASP A 209 -9.80 -13.52 -12.24
CA ASP A 209 -11.27 -13.60 -12.08
C ASP A 209 -11.68 -12.79 -10.83
N THR A 210 -11.56 -11.46 -10.93
CA THR A 210 -11.65 -10.54 -9.78
C THR A 210 -13.09 -10.06 -9.53
N LYS A 211 -14.01 -11.00 -9.47
CA LYS A 211 -15.40 -10.72 -9.09
C LYS A 211 -15.54 -10.57 -7.58
N LEU A 212 -16.53 -9.78 -7.16
CA LEU A 212 -16.82 -9.54 -5.74
C LEU A 212 -17.07 -10.83 -4.95
N ASN A 213 -17.69 -11.84 -5.58
CA ASN A 213 -17.96 -13.14 -4.95
C ASN A 213 -16.69 -14.00 -4.76
N ASN A 214 -15.53 -13.56 -5.26
CA ASN A 214 -14.23 -14.16 -4.98
C ASN A 214 -13.49 -13.45 -3.83
N VAL A 215 -14.20 -12.57 -3.08
CA VAL A 215 -13.71 -11.93 -1.85
C VAL A 215 -14.56 -12.36 -0.67
N MET A 216 -13.93 -12.88 0.37
CA MET A 216 -14.55 -13.07 1.67
C MET A 216 -14.35 -11.83 2.52
N LEU A 217 -15.45 -11.29 3.04
CA LEU A 217 -15.49 -10.19 3.99
C LEU A 217 -15.75 -10.72 5.40
N ASP A 218 -15.26 -10.02 6.40
CA ASP A 218 -15.62 -10.29 7.80
C ASP A 218 -17.11 -10.00 8.03
N ALA A 219 -17.83 -10.95 8.58
CA ALA A 219 -19.28 -10.84 8.75
C ALA A 219 -19.72 -9.75 9.73
N GLN A 220 -18.83 -9.24 10.57
CA GLN A 220 -19.12 -8.20 11.58
C GLN A 220 -18.65 -6.82 11.13
N THR A 221 -17.41 -6.74 10.64
CA THR A 221 -16.77 -5.46 10.27
C THR A 221 -16.90 -5.10 8.80
N HIS A 222 -17.24 -6.09 7.95
CA HIS A 222 -17.25 -6.02 6.49
C HIS A 222 -15.87 -5.70 5.87
N ALA A 223 -14.80 -5.75 6.65
CA ALA A 223 -13.45 -5.62 6.13
C ALA A 223 -13.05 -6.85 5.28
N PRO A 224 -12.16 -6.70 4.29
CA PRO A 224 -11.71 -7.84 3.48
C PRO A 224 -10.92 -8.81 4.35
N LEU A 225 -11.18 -10.10 4.17
CA LEU A 225 -10.47 -11.18 4.86
C LEU A 225 -9.56 -11.94 3.92
N CYS A 226 -10.12 -12.54 2.88
CA CYS A 226 -9.47 -13.54 2.07
C CYS A 226 -9.96 -13.47 0.62
N VAL A 227 -9.03 -13.57 -0.33
CA VAL A 227 -9.33 -13.80 -1.73
C VAL A 227 -9.42 -15.31 -1.94
N ILE A 228 -10.47 -15.76 -2.63
CA ILE A 228 -10.77 -17.17 -2.90
C ILE A 228 -10.86 -17.46 -4.39
N ASP A 229 -11.03 -18.72 -4.75
CA ASP A 229 -11.09 -19.21 -6.16
C ASP A 229 -9.79 -18.91 -6.92
N LEU A 230 -8.66 -19.40 -6.36
CA LEU A 230 -7.32 -19.15 -6.88
C LEU A 230 -6.97 -19.97 -8.13
N ASP A 231 -7.93 -20.61 -8.77
CA ASP A 231 -7.72 -21.54 -9.90
C ASP A 231 -7.20 -20.84 -11.16
N THR A 232 -7.48 -19.56 -11.28
CA THR A 232 -7.02 -18.71 -12.39
C THR A 232 -5.79 -17.88 -12.03
N THR A 233 -5.17 -18.15 -10.87
CA THR A 233 -3.96 -17.41 -10.44
C THR A 233 -2.76 -17.81 -11.29
N MET A 234 -2.32 -16.88 -12.14
CA MET A 234 -1.31 -17.08 -13.17
C MET A 234 -0.44 -15.81 -13.33
N PRO A 235 0.65 -15.88 -14.13
CA PRO A 235 1.32 -14.68 -14.59
C PRO A 235 0.40 -13.77 -15.41
N GLY A 236 0.39 -12.47 -15.13
CA GLY A 236 -0.45 -11.53 -15.85
C GLY A 236 -0.03 -10.07 -15.60
N LEU A 237 -0.94 -9.14 -15.83
CA LEU A 237 -0.76 -7.71 -15.60
C LEU A 237 -1.73 -7.21 -14.53
N SER A 238 -1.28 -6.32 -13.65
CA SER A 238 -2.16 -5.68 -12.65
C SER A 238 -3.43 -5.09 -13.27
N ALA A 239 -3.31 -4.60 -14.51
CA ALA A 239 -4.41 -4.05 -15.28
C ALA A 239 -5.50 -5.09 -15.63
N TYR A 240 -5.19 -6.40 -15.66
CA TYR A 240 -6.20 -7.44 -15.91
C TYR A 240 -7.14 -7.58 -14.72
N ASP A 241 -6.59 -7.71 -13.51
CA ASP A 241 -7.39 -7.83 -12.27
C ASP A 241 -8.24 -6.58 -12.03
N PHE A 242 -7.62 -5.40 -12.18
CA PHE A 242 -8.35 -4.14 -12.11
C PHE A 242 -9.48 -4.09 -13.15
N GLY A 243 -9.18 -4.45 -14.40
CA GLY A 243 -10.10 -4.37 -15.51
C GLY A 243 -11.29 -5.31 -15.38
N ASP A 244 -11.07 -6.55 -14.96
CA ASP A 244 -12.16 -7.50 -14.77
C ASP A 244 -13.10 -7.10 -13.63
N SER A 245 -12.54 -6.55 -12.53
CA SER A 245 -13.35 -5.98 -11.45
C SER A 245 -14.24 -4.81 -11.92
N ILE A 246 -13.68 -3.89 -12.73
CA ILE A 246 -14.46 -2.74 -13.26
C ILE A 246 -15.55 -3.20 -14.22
N ARG A 247 -15.23 -4.13 -15.13
CA ARG A 247 -16.17 -4.71 -16.09
C ARG A 247 -17.42 -5.26 -15.40
N PHE A 248 -17.23 -5.93 -14.29
CA PHE A 248 -18.30 -6.58 -13.55
C PHE A 248 -18.97 -5.65 -12.55
N GLY A 249 -18.18 -4.91 -11.74
CA GLY A 249 -18.68 -4.18 -10.57
C GLY A 249 -19.07 -2.72 -10.82
N ALA A 250 -18.58 -2.08 -11.90
CA ALA A 250 -18.93 -0.70 -12.23
C ALA A 250 -19.91 -0.57 -13.41
N ALA A 251 -20.38 -1.69 -13.97
CA ALA A 251 -21.42 -1.71 -14.97
C ALA A 251 -22.81 -1.40 -14.37
N THR A 252 -23.65 -0.66 -15.12
CA THR A 252 -25.00 -0.24 -14.65
C THR A 252 -26.08 -1.27 -14.90
N ALA A 253 -25.79 -2.33 -15.66
CA ALA A 253 -26.72 -3.40 -16.00
C ALA A 253 -26.03 -4.77 -15.91
N ALA A 254 -26.83 -5.84 -15.85
CA ALA A 254 -26.33 -7.20 -15.85
C ALA A 254 -25.59 -7.53 -17.17
N GLU A 255 -24.63 -8.45 -17.09
CA GLU A 255 -23.82 -8.88 -18.24
C GLU A 255 -24.68 -9.42 -19.40
N ASP A 256 -25.84 -10.03 -19.09
CA ASP A 256 -26.76 -10.64 -20.04
C ASP A 256 -28.07 -9.81 -20.23
N GLU A 257 -28.05 -8.51 -19.89
CA GLU A 257 -29.18 -7.60 -20.13
C GLU A 257 -29.55 -7.59 -21.63
N VAL A 258 -30.80 -7.86 -21.94
CA VAL A 258 -31.30 -7.93 -23.32
C VAL A 258 -31.34 -6.53 -23.96
N ASP A 259 -31.68 -5.50 -23.20
CA ASP A 259 -31.61 -4.10 -23.65
C ASP A 259 -30.25 -3.50 -23.32
N PHE A 260 -29.26 -3.81 -24.16
CA PHE A 260 -27.87 -3.32 -23.99
C PHE A 260 -27.76 -1.79 -23.89
N ARG A 261 -28.80 -1.03 -24.28
CA ARG A 261 -28.79 0.45 -24.14
C ARG A 261 -28.77 0.91 -22.67
N LYS A 262 -29.18 0.04 -21.74
CA LYS A 262 -29.09 0.31 -20.29
C LYS A 262 -27.66 0.19 -19.77
N MET A 263 -26.76 -0.44 -20.55
CA MET A 263 -25.38 -0.63 -20.16
C MET A 263 -24.61 0.69 -20.22
N ASP A 264 -24.02 1.07 -19.08
CA ASP A 264 -23.15 2.23 -18.94
C ASP A 264 -22.07 1.94 -17.91
N LEU A 265 -21.02 2.75 -17.87
CA LEU A 265 -20.02 2.78 -16.83
C LEU A 265 -20.44 3.78 -15.73
N ASN A 266 -20.56 3.31 -14.50
CA ASN A 266 -20.78 4.15 -13.32
C ASN A 266 -19.44 4.71 -12.83
N LEU A 267 -19.17 6.01 -13.08
CA LEU A 267 -17.91 6.66 -12.70
C LEU A 267 -17.71 6.79 -11.18
N ASP A 268 -18.78 6.82 -10.39
CA ASP A 268 -18.66 6.87 -8.92
C ASP A 268 -18.19 5.52 -8.37
N LEU A 269 -18.70 4.41 -8.90
CA LEU A 269 -18.20 3.08 -8.56
C LEU A 269 -16.80 2.86 -9.10
N TYR A 270 -16.49 3.33 -10.32
CA TYR A 270 -15.15 3.31 -10.87
C TYR A 270 -14.17 4.05 -9.94
N ARG A 271 -14.47 5.29 -9.53
CA ARG A 271 -13.67 6.07 -8.57
C ARG A 271 -13.51 5.34 -7.24
N THR A 272 -14.58 4.75 -6.74
CA THR A 272 -14.57 3.99 -5.49
C THR A 272 -13.59 2.82 -5.54
N PHE A 273 -13.59 2.08 -6.66
CA PHE A 273 -12.66 0.96 -6.85
C PHE A 273 -11.22 1.43 -7.04
N VAL A 274 -10.99 2.46 -7.88
CA VAL A 274 -9.67 3.10 -8.06
C VAL A 274 -9.06 3.48 -6.73
N LYS A 275 -9.81 4.20 -5.88
CA LYS A 275 -9.36 4.62 -4.54
C LYS A 275 -8.93 3.44 -3.67
N GLY A 276 -9.74 2.37 -3.62
CA GLY A 276 -9.43 1.18 -2.82
C GLY A 276 -8.22 0.42 -3.37
N PHE A 277 -8.17 0.21 -4.68
CA PHE A 277 -7.12 -0.56 -5.34
C PHE A 277 -5.75 0.13 -5.23
N LEU A 278 -5.67 1.43 -5.52
CA LEU A 278 -4.44 2.20 -5.37
C LEU A 278 -3.96 2.24 -3.92
N LYS A 279 -4.87 2.43 -2.96
CA LYS A 279 -4.54 2.41 -1.53
C LYS A 279 -3.93 1.08 -1.10
N ALA A 280 -4.45 -0.03 -1.60
CA ALA A 280 -4.03 -1.36 -1.19
C ALA A 280 -2.81 -1.88 -1.97
N CYS A 281 -2.54 -1.33 -3.16
CA CYS A 281 -1.40 -1.71 -4.01
C CYS A 281 -0.49 -0.50 -4.32
N PRO A 282 0.19 0.08 -3.31
CA PRO A 282 1.07 1.24 -3.50
C PRO A 282 2.32 0.94 -4.34
N GLY A 283 2.65 -0.34 -4.54
CA GLY A 283 3.81 -0.78 -5.33
C GLY A 283 3.59 -0.79 -6.85
N LEU A 284 2.48 -0.24 -7.36
CA LEU A 284 2.29 -0.07 -8.80
C LEU A 284 3.24 0.97 -9.37
N THR A 285 3.91 0.62 -10.48
CA THR A 285 4.70 1.58 -11.25
C THR A 285 3.80 2.65 -11.89
N GLN A 286 4.39 3.77 -12.34
CA GLN A 286 3.63 4.79 -13.07
C GLN A 286 2.94 4.19 -14.31
N ALA A 287 3.66 3.39 -15.09
CA ALA A 287 3.11 2.74 -16.28
C ALA A 287 1.91 1.82 -15.96
N GLU A 288 1.97 1.08 -14.83
CA GLU A 288 0.85 0.26 -14.39
C GLU A 288 -0.37 1.11 -14.00
N ARG A 289 -0.17 2.22 -13.27
CA ARG A 289 -1.28 3.14 -12.93
C ARG A 289 -1.93 3.74 -14.17
N GLU A 290 -1.11 4.23 -15.10
CA GLU A 290 -1.59 4.79 -16.38
C GLU A 290 -2.32 3.74 -17.24
N ALA A 291 -1.99 2.45 -17.08
CA ALA A 291 -2.63 1.34 -17.79
C ALA A 291 -3.96 0.86 -17.16
N LEU A 292 -4.33 1.28 -15.95
CA LEU A 292 -5.56 0.81 -15.28
C LEU A 292 -6.83 1.09 -16.10
N PRO A 293 -7.05 2.31 -16.65
CA PRO A 293 -8.21 2.56 -17.52
C PRO A 293 -8.21 1.68 -18.76
N LEU A 294 -7.04 1.46 -19.36
CA LEU A 294 -6.87 0.58 -20.50
C LEU A 294 -7.17 -0.88 -20.15
N GLY A 295 -6.81 -1.31 -18.94
CA GLY A 295 -7.18 -2.61 -18.39
C GLY A 295 -8.68 -2.82 -18.38
N ALA A 296 -9.45 -1.85 -17.87
CA ALA A 296 -10.91 -1.92 -17.87
C ALA A 296 -11.49 -2.07 -19.28
N LEU A 297 -11.00 -1.29 -20.23
CA LEU A 297 -11.45 -1.34 -21.62
C LEU A 297 -11.08 -2.68 -22.29
N VAL A 298 -9.82 -3.11 -22.19
CA VAL A 298 -9.33 -4.34 -22.84
C VAL A 298 -9.98 -5.59 -22.27
N MET A 299 -10.15 -5.70 -20.96
CA MET A 299 -10.81 -6.86 -20.35
C MET A 299 -12.28 -6.94 -20.75
N THR A 300 -12.97 -5.80 -20.83
CA THR A 300 -14.36 -5.73 -21.32
C THR A 300 -14.45 -6.14 -22.79
N LEU A 301 -13.56 -5.61 -23.63
CA LEU A 301 -13.49 -5.92 -25.05
C LEU A 301 -13.20 -7.40 -25.29
N GLU A 302 -12.20 -7.96 -24.61
CA GLU A 302 -11.84 -9.38 -24.70
C GLU A 302 -13.03 -10.28 -24.35
N CYS A 303 -13.72 -9.95 -23.26
CA CYS A 303 -14.89 -10.70 -22.82
C CYS A 303 -16.01 -10.68 -23.89
N GLY A 304 -16.28 -9.51 -24.49
CA GLY A 304 -17.23 -9.36 -25.58
C GLY A 304 -16.84 -10.17 -26.83
N VAL A 305 -15.57 -10.15 -27.21
CA VAL A 305 -15.04 -10.94 -28.34
C VAL A 305 -15.19 -12.43 -28.06
N ARG A 306 -14.90 -12.89 -26.83
CA ARG A 306 -15.06 -14.30 -26.43
C ARG A 306 -16.53 -14.76 -26.49
N PHE A 307 -17.48 -13.96 -26.00
CA PHE A 307 -18.91 -14.25 -26.10
C PHE A 307 -19.38 -14.30 -27.55
N LEU A 308 -18.96 -13.36 -28.40
CA LEU A 308 -19.32 -13.35 -29.81
C LEU A 308 -18.71 -14.54 -30.54
N THR A 309 -17.46 -14.91 -30.23
CA THR A 309 -16.81 -16.10 -30.78
C THR A 309 -17.60 -17.37 -30.45
N ASP A 310 -17.97 -17.56 -29.19
CA ASP A 310 -18.70 -18.72 -28.73
C ASP A 310 -20.12 -18.79 -29.35
N TYR A 311 -20.80 -17.64 -29.46
CA TYR A 311 -22.06 -17.54 -30.17
C TYR A 311 -21.94 -18.00 -31.63
N LEU A 312 -20.91 -17.55 -32.31
CA LEU A 312 -20.65 -17.91 -33.72
C LEU A 312 -20.22 -19.38 -33.87
N ASP A 313 -19.53 -19.94 -32.87
CA ASP A 313 -19.03 -21.32 -32.86
C ASP A 313 -20.06 -22.34 -32.35
N GLY A 314 -21.23 -21.90 -31.83
CA GLY A 314 -22.32 -22.80 -31.43
C GLY A 314 -22.61 -22.89 -29.93
N ASP A 315 -22.16 -21.91 -29.15
CA ASP A 315 -22.41 -21.79 -27.71
C ASP A 315 -21.87 -22.98 -26.88
N HIS A 316 -20.62 -23.38 -27.14
CA HIS A 316 -20.01 -24.56 -26.51
C HIS A 316 -19.22 -24.27 -25.24
N TYR A 317 -18.69 -23.05 -25.07
CA TYR A 317 -17.81 -22.70 -23.97
C TYR A 317 -18.58 -22.10 -22.80
N PHE A 318 -19.38 -21.05 -23.05
CA PHE A 318 -20.17 -20.41 -22.00
C PHE A 318 -21.57 -21.04 -21.91
N GLY A 319 -22.00 -21.38 -20.69
CA GLY A 319 -23.34 -21.88 -20.46
C GLY A 319 -24.41 -20.88 -20.90
N ILE A 320 -25.40 -21.33 -21.64
CA ILE A 320 -26.54 -20.53 -22.07
C ILE A 320 -27.84 -20.98 -21.41
N SER A 321 -28.72 -20.05 -21.05
CA SER A 321 -30.06 -20.30 -20.50
C SER A 321 -31.17 -20.02 -21.53
N ARG A 322 -30.83 -19.39 -22.66
CA ARG A 322 -31.77 -19.00 -23.73
C ARG A 322 -31.05 -18.84 -25.07
N PRO A 323 -31.79 -18.90 -26.19
CA PRO A 323 -31.21 -18.58 -27.51
C PRO A 323 -30.58 -17.16 -27.51
N ALA A 324 -29.48 -17.01 -28.25
CA ALA A 324 -28.73 -15.77 -28.39
C ALA A 324 -28.17 -15.18 -27.06
N HIS A 325 -28.11 -15.96 -25.97
CA HIS A 325 -27.64 -15.50 -24.68
C HIS A 325 -26.21 -14.92 -24.76
N ASN A 326 -25.27 -15.60 -25.43
CA ASN A 326 -23.92 -15.12 -25.64
C ASN A 326 -23.84 -13.90 -26.59
N LEU A 327 -24.77 -13.76 -27.51
CA LEU A 327 -24.86 -12.56 -28.34
C LEU A 327 -25.31 -11.33 -27.52
N ASP A 328 -26.27 -11.49 -26.62
CA ASP A 328 -26.69 -10.41 -25.73
C ASP A 328 -25.54 -10.01 -24.81
N ARG A 329 -24.82 -10.99 -24.24
CA ARG A 329 -23.60 -10.74 -23.47
C ARG A 329 -22.53 -9.99 -24.28
N ALA A 330 -22.27 -10.38 -25.52
CA ALA A 330 -21.35 -9.67 -26.40
C ALA A 330 -21.74 -8.21 -26.61
N ARG A 331 -23.05 -7.96 -26.86
CA ARG A 331 -23.60 -6.62 -27.06
C ARG A 331 -23.47 -5.72 -25.84
N THR A 332 -23.72 -6.26 -24.65
CA THR A 332 -23.55 -5.50 -23.40
C THR A 332 -22.10 -5.12 -23.18
N GLN A 333 -21.15 -6.05 -23.43
CA GLN A 333 -19.72 -5.74 -23.31
C GLN A 333 -19.27 -4.70 -24.34
N PHE A 334 -19.65 -4.84 -25.61
CA PHE A 334 -19.30 -3.83 -26.63
C PHE A 334 -19.93 -2.47 -26.33
N ARG A 335 -21.15 -2.45 -25.79
CA ARG A 335 -21.73 -1.19 -25.33
C ARG A 335 -20.98 -0.57 -24.17
N LEU A 336 -20.51 -1.39 -23.22
CA LEU A 336 -19.70 -0.91 -22.09
C LEU A 336 -18.36 -0.35 -22.58
N VAL A 337 -17.71 -1.00 -23.57
CA VAL A 337 -16.50 -0.45 -24.22
C VAL A 337 -16.78 0.94 -24.81
N GLN A 338 -17.85 1.11 -25.59
CA GLN A 338 -18.23 2.42 -26.14
C GLN A 338 -18.40 3.47 -25.04
N ARG A 339 -19.04 3.10 -23.91
CA ARG A 339 -19.22 4.01 -22.79
C ARG A 339 -17.92 4.37 -22.09
N MET A 340 -16.96 3.44 -22.00
CA MET A 340 -15.62 3.68 -21.49
C MET A 340 -14.85 4.63 -22.43
N GLU A 341 -14.97 4.47 -23.75
CA GLU A 341 -14.35 5.39 -24.73
C GLU A 341 -14.93 6.80 -24.62
N GLU A 342 -16.25 6.93 -24.52
CA GLU A 342 -16.92 8.22 -24.31
C GLU A 342 -16.50 8.92 -23.01
N LYS A 343 -16.12 8.16 -21.97
CA LYS A 343 -15.69 8.62 -20.64
C LYS A 343 -14.18 8.48 -20.41
N TRP A 344 -13.40 8.30 -21.49
CA TRP A 344 -11.98 7.95 -21.41
C TRP A 344 -11.15 8.94 -20.58
N GLU A 345 -11.31 10.24 -20.84
CA GLU A 345 -10.58 11.26 -20.10
C GLU A 345 -11.00 11.32 -18.62
N ASP A 346 -12.28 11.12 -18.31
CA ASP A 346 -12.76 11.05 -16.93
C ASP A 346 -12.13 9.86 -16.20
N MET A 347 -12.05 8.69 -16.85
CA MET A 347 -11.42 7.50 -16.25
C MET A 347 -9.94 7.73 -15.92
N LYS A 348 -9.18 8.35 -16.83
CA LYS A 348 -7.77 8.69 -16.59
C LYS A 348 -7.62 9.72 -15.47
N ASN A 349 -8.41 10.79 -15.53
CA ASN A 349 -8.37 11.85 -14.53
C ASN A 349 -8.71 11.30 -13.14
N ILE A 350 -9.67 10.39 -13.02
CA ILE A 350 -10.01 9.75 -11.74
C ILE A 350 -8.81 8.98 -11.16
N VAL A 351 -8.08 8.21 -11.98
CA VAL A 351 -6.89 7.48 -11.49
C VAL A 351 -5.84 8.46 -10.99
N GLU A 352 -5.55 9.50 -11.76
CA GLU A 352 -4.56 10.51 -11.37
C GLU A 352 -5.00 11.29 -10.12
N GLU A 353 -6.24 11.77 -10.05
CA GLU A 353 -6.78 12.49 -8.89
C GLU A 353 -6.73 11.65 -7.59
N GLU A 354 -7.16 10.37 -7.66
CA GLU A 354 -7.14 9.51 -6.48
C GLU A 354 -5.70 9.15 -6.08
N TYR A 355 -4.78 8.99 -7.04
CA TYR A 355 -3.36 8.81 -6.77
C TYR A 355 -2.76 10.05 -6.09
N GLN A 356 -2.97 11.25 -6.64
CA GLN A 356 -2.47 12.50 -6.07
C GLN A 356 -3.00 12.75 -4.65
N LYS A 357 -4.25 12.39 -4.37
CA LYS A 357 -4.80 12.48 -3.01
C LYS A 357 -4.11 11.55 -2.01
N MET A 358 -3.60 10.40 -2.48
CA MET A 358 -2.92 9.43 -1.62
C MET A 358 -1.46 9.78 -1.36
N GLU A 359 -0.81 10.42 -2.32
CA GLU A 359 0.62 10.73 -2.31
C GLU A 359 0.94 12.10 -1.71
N LYS A 360 -0.05 12.85 -1.18
CA LYS A 360 0.27 14.10 -0.48
C LYS A 360 1.18 13.84 0.72
N PRO A 361 2.32 14.53 0.80
CA PRO A 361 3.25 14.35 1.91
C PRO A 361 2.58 14.55 3.27
N VAL A 362 2.92 13.69 4.21
CA VAL A 362 2.45 13.74 5.60
C VAL A 362 3.55 14.33 6.48
N LEU A 363 3.20 15.24 7.39
CA LEU A 363 4.13 15.71 8.40
C LEU A 363 4.12 14.78 9.61
N VAL A 364 5.27 14.26 10.01
CA VAL A 364 5.45 13.44 11.22
C VAL A 364 6.19 14.26 12.26
N VAL A 365 5.56 14.50 13.40
CA VAL A 365 6.10 15.33 14.49
C VAL A 365 6.47 14.45 15.68
N MET A 366 7.75 14.43 16.04
CA MET A 366 8.27 13.67 17.18
C MET A 366 8.07 14.45 18.48
N ALA A 367 6.98 14.19 19.20
CA ALA A 367 6.61 14.84 20.46
C ALA A 367 6.67 13.88 21.68
N ALA A 368 7.22 12.67 21.54
CA ALA A 368 7.34 11.69 22.62
C ALA A 368 8.57 11.90 23.54
N GLY A 369 9.48 12.82 23.20
CA GLY A 369 10.68 13.12 23.97
C GLY A 369 10.38 13.79 25.28
N MET A 370 10.97 13.29 26.39
CA MET A 370 10.97 14.01 27.68
C MET A 370 12.27 14.82 27.77
N GLY A 371 12.20 16.13 27.59
CA GLY A 371 13.35 17.03 27.64
C GLY A 371 14.08 16.99 28.99
N SER A 372 14.99 16.02 29.17
CA SER A 372 15.71 15.80 30.42
C SER A 372 16.57 17.01 30.88
N ARG A 373 16.92 17.90 29.95
CA ARG A 373 17.67 19.14 30.24
C ARG A 373 16.78 20.34 30.54
N TYR A 374 15.49 20.26 30.19
CA TYR A 374 14.54 21.36 30.32
C TYR A 374 13.73 21.33 31.61
N GLY A 375 13.57 20.16 32.21
CA GLY A 375 12.82 19.98 33.48
C GLY A 375 11.31 19.97 33.35
N GLY A 376 10.74 19.81 32.15
CA GLY A 376 9.30 19.77 31.88
C GLY A 376 8.95 19.30 30.48
N LEU A 377 7.64 19.32 30.13
CA LEU A 377 7.13 18.94 28.82
C LEU A 377 7.32 20.13 27.84
N LYS A 378 8.47 20.18 27.16
CA LYS A 378 8.81 21.22 26.18
C LYS A 378 7.78 21.38 25.07
N GLN A 379 7.15 20.27 24.66
CA GLN A 379 6.27 20.20 23.50
C GLN A 379 4.96 20.96 23.70
N ILE A 380 4.59 21.24 24.94
CA ILE A 380 3.37 21.98 25.29
C ILE A 380 3.66 23.36 25.90
N ASP A 381 4.94 23.72 26.05
CA ASP A 381 5.33 24.95 26.68
C ASP A 381 5.06 26.18 25.78
N PRO A 382 4.22 27.14 26.21
CA PRO A 382 3.80 28.25 25.35
C PRO A 382 4.95 29.20 25.03
N VAL A 383 5.04 29.60 23.75
CA VAL A 383 5.98 30.56 23.20
C VAL A 383 5.30 31.72 22.46
N GLY A 384 4.04 31.53 22.07
CA GLY A 384 3.22 32.55 21.40
C GLY A 384 2.30 33.30 22.36
N SER A 385 1.72 34.43 21.87
CA SER A 385 0.87 35.36 22.64
C SER A 385 -0.47 34.74 23.07
N HIS A 386 -0.97 33.76 22.33
CA HIS A 386 -2.24 33.06 22.59
C HIS A 386 -2.02 31.63 23.14
N GLY A 387 -0.82 31.37 23.65
CA GLY A 387 -0.48 30.08 24.25
C GLY A 387 0.04 29.04 23.27
N GLU A 388 0.36 29.43 22.04
CA GLU A 388 0.91 28.54 21.01
C GLU A 388 2.28 28.00 21.45
N ALA A 389 2.51 26.71 21.26
CA ALA A 389 3.81 26.05 21.38
C ALA A 389 4.59 26.15 20.04
N ILE A 390 5.88 25.82 20.04
CA ILE A 390 6.69 25.77 18.81
C ILE A 390 6.03 24.84 17.76
N LEU A 391 5.46 23.73 18.21
CA LEU A 391 4.73 22.80 17.37
C LEU A 391 3.59 23.46 16.57
N ASP A 392 2.84 24.40 17.18
CA ASP A 392 1.75 25.12 16.49
C ASP A 392 2.28 25.90 15.27
N TYR A 393 3.44 26.58 15.42
CA TYR A 393 4.10 27.27 14.32
C TYR A 393 4.60 26.32 13.24
N SER A 394 5.17 25.18 13.63
CA SER A 394 5.62 24.16 12.67
C SER A 394 4.46 23.58 11.86
N LEU A 395 3.31 23.31 12.48
CA LEU A 395 2.11 22.85 11.79
C LEU A 395 1.52 23.94 10.88
N TYR A 396 1.54 25.19 11.31
CA TYR A 396 1.10 26.33 10.49
C TYR A 396 1.97 26.46 9.23
N ASP A 397 3.30 26.46 9.39
CA ASP A 397 4.24 26.54 8.26
C ASP A 397 4.11 25.33 7.31
N ALA A 398 3.88 24.15 7.85
CA ALA A 398 3.64 22.95 7.06
C ALA A 398 2.34 23.04 6.26
N HIS A 399 1.24 23.52 6.87
CA HIS A 399 -0.02 23.73 6.16
C HIS A 399 0.15 24.73 5.01
N GLU A 400 0.79 25.88 5.26
CA GLU A 400 1.10 26.88 4.25
C GLU A 400 1.98 26.32 3.10
N ALA A 401 2.81 25.30 3.38
CA ALA A 401 3.61 24.60 2.38
C ALA A 401 2.82 23.56 1.56
N GLY A 402 1.62 23.14 2.03
CA GLY A 402 0.76 22.20 1.34
C GLY A 402 0.50 20.86 2.06
N PHE A 403 1.10 20.64 3.24
CA PHE A 403 0.76 19.46 4.05
C PHE A 403 -0.70 19.56 4.54
N GLU A 404 -1.48 18.52 4.27
CA GLU A 404 -2.90 18.43 4.70
C GLU A 404 -3.09 17.48 5.89
N THR A 405 -2.09 16.65 6.18
CA THR A 405 -2.12 15.67 7.28
C THR A 405 -0.86 15.77 8.12
N ALA A 406 -1.03 15.76 9.44
CA ALA A 406 0.06 15.62 10.40
C ALA A 406 -0.15 14.42 11.33
N VAL A 407 0.92 13.64 11.56
CA VAL A 407 0.98 12.55 12.54
C VAL A 407 1.82 12.99 13.71
N ILE A 408 1.22 13.16 14.87
CA ILE A 408 1.92 13.58 16.08
C ILE A 408 2.21 12.35 16.94
N ILE A 409 3.49 12.07 17.17
CA ILE A 409 3.95 10.94 17.97
C ILE A 409 4.11 11.40 19.43
N ILE A 410 3.29 10.86 20.32
CA ILE A 410 3.31 11.15 21.75
C ILE A 410 3.48 9.85 22.56
N LYS A 411 3.64 10.00 23.88
CA LYS A 411 3.50 8.89 24.83
C LYS A 411 2.10 8.87 25.43
N LYS A 412 1.59 7.69 25.72
CA LYS A 412 0.30 7.55 26.40
C LYS A 412 0.26 8.27 27.75
N ALA A 413 1.39 8.32 28.45
CA ALA A 413 1.53 9.00 29.74
C ALA A 413 1.27 10.51 29.69
N ILE A 414 1.47 11.16 28.53
CA ILE A 414 1.27 12.62 28.37
C ILE A 414 0.03 12.94 27.53
N GLU A 415 -0.71 11.94 27.08
CA GLU A 415 -1.84 12.13 26.16
C GLU A 415 -2.86 13.13 26.69
N LYS A 416 -3.25 12.99 27.95
CA LYS A 416 -4.26 13.86 28.57
C LYS A 416 -3.81 15.33 28.56
N ASP A 417 -2.62 15.60 29.08
CA ASP A 417 -2.09 16.97 29.19
C ASP A 417 -1.86 17.58 27.80
N PHE A 418 -1.38 16.76 26.85
CA PHE A 418 -1.20 17.16 25.45
C PHE A 418 -2.54 17.51 24.79
N MET A 419 -3.57 16.68 24.95
CA MET A 419 -4.89 16.90 24.35
C MET A 419 -5.64 18.08 24.96
N GLU A 420 -5.47 18.34 26.26
CA GLU A 420 -6.06 19.49 26.96
C GLU A 420 -5.39 20.83 26.59
N THR A 421 -4.15 20.80 26.13
CA THR A 421 -3.34 21.98 25.78
C THR A 421 -3.22 22.15 24.27
N VAL A 422 -2.21 21.52 23.66
CA VAL A 422 -1.93 21.59 22.21
C VAL A 422 -3.11 21.01 21.41
N GLY A 423 -3.62 19.82 21.78
CA GLY A 423 -4.70 19.16 21.09
C GLY A 423 -6.00 19.99 21.04
N ALA A 424 -6.26 20.82 22.07
CA ALA A 424 -7.41 21.71 22.08
C ALA A 424 -7.30 22.81 21.00
N ARG A 425 -6.10 23.36 20.78
CA ARG A 425 -5.85 24.36 19.74
C ARG A 425 -5.88 23.73 18.35
N LEU A 426 -5.27 22.55 18.19
CA LEU A 426 -5.19 21.84 16.91
C LEU A 426 -6.54 21.39 16.34
N LYS A 427 -7.61 21.40 17.13
CA LYS A 427 -8.98 21.19 16.62
C LYS A 427 -9.42 22.26 15.62
N HIS A 428 -8.79 23.43 15.66
CA HIS A 428 -9.06 24.55 14.75
C HIS A 428 -8.06 24.61 13.58
N ALA A 429 -7.03 23.74 13.59
CA ALA A 429 -6.07 23.67 12.48
C ALA A 429 -6.75 23.14 11.21
N PRO A 430 -6.50 23.72 10.03
CA PRO A 430 -7.08 23.27 8.77
C PRO A 430 -6.32 22.04 8.20
N MET A 431 -5.95 21.11 9.07
CA MET A 431 -5.21 19.88 8.79
C MET A 431 -5.86 18.68 9.47
N GLU A 432 -5.75 17.51 8.85
CA GLU A 432 -6.07 16.26 9.53
C GLU A 432 -4.96 15.91 10.53
N ILE A 433 -5.29 15.86 11.83
CA ILE A 433 -4.34 15.52 12.89
C ILE A 433 -4.57 14.07 13.31
N ARG A 434 -3.55 13.23 13.12
CA ARG A 434 -3.52 11.83 13.58
C ARG A 434 -2.53 11.71 14.74
N TYR A 435 -2.78 10.78 15.65
CA TYR A 435 -1.90 10.51 16.78
C TYR A 435 -1.32 9.11 16.72
N ALA A 436 -0.02 8.99 16.98
CA ALA A 436 0.66 7.72 17.15
C ALA A 436 1.32 7.68 18.53
N PHE A 437 1.44 6.48 19.10
CA PHE A 437 1.98 6.32 20.45
C PHE A 437 3.28 5.55 20.41
N GLN A 438 4.36 6.18 20.89
CA GLN A 438 5.66 5.53 21.07
C GLN A 438 5.74 4.96 22.49
N GLU A 439 5.46 3.65 22.63
CA GLU A 439 5.53 2.94 23.90
C GLU A 439 6.69 1.92 23.88
N LEU A 440 7.26 1.64 25.06
CA LEU A 440 8.39 0.70 25.20
C LEU A 440 8.01 -0.72 24.76
N GLU A 441 6.76 -1.09 24.99
CA GLU A 441 6.17 -2.41 24.73
C GLU A 441 5.85 -2.66 23.25
N LYS A 442 5.88 -1.62 22.41
CA LYS A 442 5.71 -1.78 20.96
C LYS A 442 6.94 -2.40 20.32
N LEU A 443 7.12 -3.68 20.55
CA LEU A 443 8.22 -4.51 20.08
C LEU A 443 7.71 -5.60 19.12
N PRO A 444 8.55 -6.07 18.20
CA PRO A 444 8.25 -7.23 17.37
C PRO A 444 8.01 -8.49 18.23
N GLN A 445 7.31 -9.46 17.66
CA GLN A 445 7.04 -10.73 18.35
C GLN A 445 8.36 -11.39 18.79
N GLY A 446 8.40 -11.87 20.03
CA GLY A 446 9.56 -12.55 20.63
C GLY A 446 10.49 -11.64 21.42
N TYR A 447 10.28 -10.32 21.43
CA TYR A 447 11.06 -9.38 22.23
C TYR A 447 10.26 -8.88 23.44
N THR A 448 10.99 -8.61 24.53
CA THR A 448 10.42 -8.05 25.76
C THR A 448 11.23 -6.84 26.22
N VAL A 449 10.58 -5.92 26.91
CA VAL A 449 11.26 -4.76 27.49
C VAL A 449 12.14 -5.22 28.65
N PRO A 450 13.44 -4.86 28.69
CA PRO A 450 14.31 -5.14 29.84
C PRO A 450 13.75 -4.56 31.13
N GLU A 451 13.83 -5.31 32.21
CA GLU A 451 13.39 -4.85 33.52
C GLU A 451 14.11 -3.56 33.94
N GLY A 452 13.36 -2.55 34.35
CA GLY A 452 13.87 -1.22 34.74
C GLY A 452 14.22 -0.28 33.57
N ARG A 453 14.04 -0.67 32.32
CA ARG A 453 14.24 0.25 31.18
C ARG A 453 13.12 1.28 31.15
N THR A 454 13.49 2.57 31.18
CA THR A 454 12.58 3.72 31.02
C THR A 454 12.85 4.55 29.77
N LYS A 455 14.04 4.33 29.15
CA LYS A 455 14.47 5.09 27.98
C LYS A 455 13.77 4.59 26.71
N PRO A 456 13.15 5.46 25.88
CA PRO A 456 12.58 5.09 24.60
C PRO A 456 13.59 4.41 23.68
N TRP A 457 13.10 3.63 22.72
CA TRP A 457 13.95 2.92 21.75
C TRP A 457 14.56 3.82 20.66
N GLY A 458 14.31 5.12 20.66
CA GLY A 458 14.92 6.09 19.77
C GLY A 458 13.99 6.60 18.66
N THR A 459 14.53 7.50 17.81
CA THR A 459 13.76 8.25 16.80
C THR A 459 13.30 7.37 15.63
N CYS A 460 14.07 6.35 15.24
CA CYS A 460 13.64 5.42 14.21
C CYS A 460 12.49 4.52 14.69
N HIS A 461 12.51 4.09 15.97
CA HIS A 461 11.37 3.39 16.56
C HIS A 461 10.10 4.25 16.62
N ALA A 462 10.23 5.58 16.81
CA ALA A 462 9.09 6.49 16.72
C ALA A 462 8.41 6.41 15.33
N VAL A 463 9.20 6.38 14.25
CA VAL A 463 8.70 6.19 12.88
C VAL A 463 8.03 4.82 12.71
N CYS A 464 8.62 3.73 13.26
CA CYS A 464 7.98 2.41 13.24
C CYS A 464 6.59 2.45 13.92
N CYS A 465 6.47 3.15 15.05
CA CYS A 465 5.19 3.28 15.76
C CYS A 465 4.15 4.11 15.00
N ALA A 466 4.58 5.02 14.14
CA ALA A 466 3.73 5.91 13.35
C ALA A 466 3.39 5.35 11.95
N ALA A 467 4.00 4.26 11.51
CA ALA A 467 3.91 3.77 10.14
C ALA A 467 2.48 3.52 9.66
N GLU A 468 1.58 3.04 10.52
CA GLU A 468 0.17 2.84 10.21
C GLU A 468 -0.56 4.18 10.00
N ALA A 469 -0.29 5.18 10.86
CA ALA A 469 -0.91 6.50 10.77
C ALA A 469 -0.38 7.33 9.58
N ILE A 470 0.87 7.09 9.15
CA ILE A 470 1.46 7.68 7.94
C ILE A 470 0.78 7.11 6.68
N GLY A 471 0.48 5.82 6.67
CA GLY A 471 -0.09 5.13 5.50
C GLY A 471 0.93 4.90 4.40
N SER A 472 0.53 5.08 3.14
CA SER A 472 1.38 4.91 1.94
C SER A 472 2.16 6.17 1.54
N ALA A 473 1.80 7.33 2.11
CA ALA A 473 2.33 8.62 1.70
C ALA A 473 3.83 8.81 1.98
N PRO A 474 4.54 9.60 1.17
CA PRO A 474 5.83 10.16 1.56
C PRO A 474 5.65 11.05 2.78
N PHE A 475 6.68 11.22 3.60
CA PHE A 475 6.54 11.95 4.84
C PHE A 475 7.78 12.74 5.24
N ALA A 476 7.56 13.90 5.85
CA ALA A 476 8.60 14.66 6.51
C ALA A 476 8.60 14.35 8.00
N VAL A 477 9.78 14.27 8.61
CA VAL A 477 9.96 14.07 10.06
C VAL A 477 10.60 15.31 10.66
N ILE A 478 10.02 15.81 11.74
CA ILE A 478 10.54 16.96 12.52
C ILE A 478 10.48 16.69 14.03
N ASN A 479 11.23 17.45 14.79
CA ASN A 479 11.10 17.54 16.24
C ASN A 479 10.00 18.55 16.63
N ALA A 480 9.27 18.27 17.69
CA ALA A 480 8.18 19.13 18.17
C ALA A 480 8.65 20.43 18.84
N ASP A 481 9.90 20.46 19.30
CA ASP A 481 10.51 21.55 20.07
C ASP A 481 11.49 22.42 19.26
N ASP A 482 11.52 22.23 17.94
CA ASP A 482 12.35 22.96 17.00
C ASP A 482 11.49 23.80 16.03
N TYR A 483 11.86 25.08 15.87
CA TYR A 483 11.30 25.97 14.85
C TYR A 483 12.20 25.96 13.61
N TYR A 484 11.65 25.54 12.48
CA TYR A 484 12.37 25.31 11.23
C TYR A 484 12.27 26.46 10.22
N GLY A 485 11.18 27.24 10.28
CA GLY A 485 10.86 28.32 9.35
C GLY A 485 10.15 27.89 8.09
N LYS A 486 9.39 28.80 7.49
CA LYS A 486 8.50 28.55 6.34
C LYS A 486 9.21 27.97 5.12
N ALA A 487 10.43 28.45 4.83
CA ALA A 487 11.15 28.00 3.65
C ALA A 487 11.52 26.51 3.73
N ALA A 488 11.89 26.01 4.91
CA ALA A 488 12.23 24.61 5.10
C ALA A 488 11.04 23.66 4.76
N PHE A 489 9.83 24.04 5.17
CA PHE A 489 8.63 23.25 4.86
C PHE A 489 8.27 23.27 3.37
N ARG A 490 8.46 24.41 2.69
CA ARG A 490 8.23 24.50 1.23
C ARG A 490 9.21 23.65 0.45
N GLU A 491 10.50 23.68 0.80
CA GLU A 491 11.53 22.89 0.15
C GLU A 491 11.27 21.38 0.32
N ILE A 492 10.99 20.93 1.54
CA ILE A 492 10.79 19.50 1.80
C ILE A 492 9.47 19.00 1.20
N TYR A 493 8.40 19.79 1.26
CA TYR A 493 7.12 19.45 0.63
C TYR A 493 7.26 19.34 -0.89
N GLY A 494 7.92 20.35 -1.52
CA GLY A 494 8.16 20.36 -2.95
C GLY A 494 8.93 19.13 -3.43
N TYR A 495 9.98 18.73 -2.69
CA TYR A 495 10.73 17.52 -3.02
C TYR A 495 9.86 16.26 -2.88
N LEU A 496 9.21 16.07 -1.74
CA LEU A 496 8.39 14.88 -1.45
C LEU A 496 7.18 14.73 -2.37
N SER A 497 6.66 15.83 -2.91
CA SER A 497 5.53 15.82 -3.85
C SER A 497 5.93 15.44 -5.27
N THR A 498 7.23 15.47 -5.61
CA THR A 498 7.69 15.32 -6.99
C THR A 498 8.70 14.18 -7.19
N HIS A 499 9.23 13.61 -6.11
CA HIS A 499 10.25 12.55 -6.18
C HIS A 499 9.74 11.27 -5.53
N HIS A 500 9.81 10.19 -6.29
CA HIS A 500 9.39 8.85 -5.89
C HIS A 500 10.58 7.89 -5.97
N ASP A 501 10.47 6.76 -5.27
CA ASP A 501 11.45 5.69 -5.36
C ASP A 501 11.48 5.12 -6.79
N ASP A 502 12.67 4.86 -7.28
CA ASP A 502 12.93 4.20 -8.58
C ASP A 502 13.84 2.97 -8.36
N ASP A 503 15.05 2.94 -8.96
CA ASP A 503 16.09 1.96 -8.66
C ASP A 503 16.69 2.14 -7.26
N LYS A 504 16.45 3.31 -6.63
CA LYS A 504 16.86 3.67 -5.26
C LYS A 504 15.76 4.39 -4.51
N TYR A 505 15.83 4.36 -3.21
CA TYR A 505 14.98 5.18 -2.35
C TYR A 505 15.40 6.64 -2.46
N ARG A 506 14.43 7.54 -2.69
CA ARG A 506 14.64 8.98 -2.92
C ARG A 506 14.27 9.79 -1.70
N TYR A 507 15.23 9.95 -0.79
CA TYR A 507 15.08 10.72 0.44
C TYR A 507 15.66 12.13 0.30
N CYS A 508 15.31 13.01 1.25
CA CYS A 508 15.90 14.34 1.36
C CYS A 508 16.09 14.76 2.81
N MET A 509 16.88 15.80 3.02
CA MET A 509 17.09 16.42 4.33
C MET A 509 17.25 17.92 4.17
N VAL A 510 16.67 18.71 5.08
CA VAL A 510 16.92 20.15 5.13
C VAL A 510 18.14 20.43 6.00
N GLY A 511 19.17 21.01 5.38
CA GLY A 511 20.39 21.46 6.04
C GLY A 511 20.33 22.93 6.42
N TYR A 512 20.99 23.26 7.53
CA TYR A 512 21.15 24.61 8.05
C TYR A 512 22.61 24.97 8.17
N GLU A 513 22.93 26.26 8.08
CA GLU A 513 24.28 26.76 8.40
C GLU A 513 24.54 26.66 9.91
N LEU A 514 25.64 26.04 10.29
CA LEU A 514 26.01 25.83 11.70
C LEU A 514 25.93 27.13 12.53
N GLY A 515 26.43 28.24 11.97
CA GLY A 515 26.39 29.54 12.64
C GLY A 515 25.00 30.07 12.97
N LYS A 516 23.96 29.55 12.31
CA LYS A 516 22.54 29.88 12.60
C LYS A 516 21.88 28.92 13.61
N THR A 517 22.64 27.96 14.15
CA THR A 517 22.11 26.89 15.03
C THR A 517 22.82 26.76 16.37
N VAL A 518 23.83 27.57 16.61
CA VAL A 518 24.55 27.66 17.90
C VAL A 518 23.86 28.62 18.85
N THR A 519 24.11 28.47 20.16
CA THR A 519 23.58 29.33 21.23
C THR A 519 24.72 29.85 22.08
N ASP A 520 24.55 31.06 22.67
CA ASP A 520 25.48 31.65 23.64
C ASP A 520 25.33 31.01 25.04
N ASN A 521 24.31 30.19 25.27
CA ASN A 521 23.95 29.62 26.58
C ASN A 521 24.65 28.30 26.90
N GLY A 522 25.52 27.78 26.00
CA GLY A 522 26.25 26.53 26.23
C GLY A 522 26.60 25.78 24.98
N SER A 523 27.06 24.53 25.16
CA SER A 523 27.40 23.65 24.05
C SER A 523 26.19 23.07 23.38
N VAL A 524 26.27 22.83 22.06
CA VAL A 524 25.27 22.11 21.26
C VAL A 524 25.86 20.85 20.66
N ALA A 525 25.00 19.86 20.37
CA ALA A 525 25.35 18.69 19.57
C ALA A 525 24.69 18.83 18.18
N ARG A 526 25.45 18.56 17.10
CA ARG A 526 24.95 18.68 15.72
C ARG A 526 25.56 17.59 14.84
N GLY A 527 24.75 17.07 13.93
CA GLY A 527 25.21 16.24 12.82
C GLY A 527 25.80 17.11 11.71
N VAL A 528 27.11 17.17 11.60
CA VAL A 528 27.79 17.90 10.53
C VAL A 528 27.72 17.05 9.26
N CYS A 529 27.14 17.62 8.19
CA CYS A 529 26.88 16.93 6.93
C CYS A 529 28.08 17.05 5.99
N GLN A 530 28.47 15.94 5.39
CA GLN A 530 29.31 15.89 4.20
C GLN A 530 28.41 15.76 2.98
N VAL A 531 28.62 16.64 1.99
CA VAL A 531 27.76 16.76 0.82
C VAL A 531 28.60 16.59 -0.44
N THR A 532 28.14 15.77 -1.38
CA THR A 532 28.79 15.57 -2.69
C THR A 532 28.65 16.80 -3.56
N GLU A 533 29.45 16.91 -4.63
CA GLU A 533 29.37 18.01 -5.62
C GLU A 533 27.96 18.09 -6.26
N ASP A 534 27.28 16.96 -6.44
CA ASP A 534 25.92 16.87 -6.98
C ASP A 534 24.82 17.24 -5.96
N GLY A 535 25.19 17.61 -4.75
CA GLY A 535 24.29 18.05 -3.69
C GLY A 535 23.52 16.90 -3.00
N PHE A 536 24.13 15.73 -2.90
CA PHE A 536 23.61 14.63 -2.10
C PHE A 536 24.41 14.45 -0.81
N LEU A 537 23.72 13.96 0.22
CA LEU A 537 24.36 13.62 1.48
C LEU A 537 25.26 12.39 1.30
N ASP A 538 26.53 12.54 1.69
CA ASP A 538 27.50 11.45 1.75
C ASP A 538 27.56 10.85 3.15
N ALA A 539 27.69 11.72 4.17
CA ALA A 539 27.72 11.29 5.57
C ALA A 539 27.18 12.39 6.51
N VAL A 540 26.70 11.93 7.67
CA VAL A 540 26.41 12.79 8.83
C VAL A 540 27.33 12.40 9.97
N ILE A 541 28.15 13.32 10.41
CA ILE A 541 29.09 13.10 11.51
C ILE A 541 28.58 13.84 12.74
N GLU A 542 28.13 13.08 13.74
CA GLU A 542 27.64 13.66 14.98
C GLU A 542 28.79 14.27 15.78
N ARG A 543 28.72 15.58 16.06
CA ARG A 543 29.63 16.32 16.95
C ARG A 543 28.88 16.62 18.24
N THR A 544 29.22 15.93 19.29
CA THR A 544 28.46 15.94 20.55
C THR A 544 28.66 17.19 21.38
N ARG A 545 29.73 17.94 21.12
CA ARG A 545 30.02 19.18 21.82
C ARG A 545 30.64 20.23 20.89
N ILE A 546 29.82 21.20 20.52
CA ILE A 546 30.21 22.36 19.71
C ILE A 546 29.94 23.62 20.54
N GLU A 547 30.90 24.53 20.56
CA GLU A 547 30.80 25.81 21.28
C GLU A 547 31.22 26.97 20.39
N GLN A 548 30.61 28.16 20.64
CA GLN A 548 30.96 29.40 19.98
C GLN A 548 31.85 30.23 20.88
N TYR A 549 32.95 30.71 20.34
CA TYR A 549 33.90 31.61 21.00
C TYR A 549 34.14 32.88 20.17
N PRO A 550 34.73 33.96 20.72
CA PRO A 550 35.05 35.18 19.94
C PRO A 550 35.94 34.93 18.71
N GLY A 551 36.62 33.78 18.62
CA GLY A 551 37.48 33.38 17.49
C GLY A 551 36.81 32.49 16.44
N GLY A 552 35.59 32.01 16.67
CA GLY A 552 34.92 31.07 15.77
C GLY A 552 34.11 30.00 16.49
N ILE A 553 33.70 29.00 15.73
CA ILE A 553 32.97 27.82 16.24
C ILE A 553 33.96 26.64 16.27
N HIS A 554 33.98 25.94 17.39
CA HIS A 554 34.90 24.82 17.61
C HIS A 554 34.14 23.61 18.18
N TYR A 555 34.62 22.41 17.90
CA TYR A 555 34.12 21.18 18.52
C TYR A 555 35.23 20.40 19.21
N THR A 556 34.83 19.55 20.15
CA THR A 556 35.71 18.64 20.86
C THR A 556 35.12 17.23 20.89
N GLU A 557 35.99 16.21 20.81
CA GLU A 557 35.61 14.79 20.92
C GLU A 557 36.21 14.11 22.17
N ASP A 558 37.07 14.80 22.89
CA ASP A 558 37.84 14.32 24.05
C ASP A 558 37.51 15.05 25.35
N GLY A 559 36.27 15.57 25.45
CA GLY A 559 35.79 16.25 26.65
C GLY A 559 36.33 17.66 26.85
N GLY A 560 36.96 18.26 25.82
CA GLY A 560 37.49 19.62 25.85
C GLY A 560 39.01 19.70 25.97
N SER A 561 39.70 18.59 25.85
CA SER A 561 41.17 18.56 25.86
C SER A 561 41.78 19.13 24.58
N THR A 562 41.12 18.82 23.43
CA THR A 562 41.45 19.40 22.13
C THR A 562 40.22 20.02 21.48
N TRP A 563 40.42 21.12 20.76
CA TRP A 563 39.36 21.82 20.04
C TRP A 563 39.75 21.96 18.57
N THR A 564 38.80 21.63 17.71
CA THR A 564 38.96 21.71 16.26
C THR A 564 38.00 22.75 15.69
N ASP A 565 38.50 23.57 14.78
CA ASP A 565 37.70 24.59 14.10
C ASP A 565 36.65 23.95 13.18
N VAL A 566 35.46 24.51 13.16
CA VAL A 566 34.43 24.19 12.20
C VAL A 566 33.84 25.45 11.60
N SER A 567 33.67 25.45 10.29
CA SER A 567 33.15 26.63 9.59
C SER A 567 31.74 26.95 10.04
N ALA A 568 31.45 28.21 10.32
CA ALA A 568 30.09 28.70 10.56
C ALA A 568 29.15 28.46 9.40
N LYS A 569 29.67 28.26 8.17
CA LYS A 569 28.93 27.91 6.96
C LYS A 569 28.79 26.40 6.76
N ALA A 570 29.34 25.56 7.65
CA ALA A 570 29.18 24.12 7.56
C ALA A 570 27.70 23.78 7.61
N THR A 571 27.28 22.83 6.77
CA THR A 571 25.90 22.33 6.75
C THR A 571 25.70 21.35 7.90
N VAL A 572 24.64 21.56 8.69
CA VAL A 572 24.28 20.67 9.81
C VAL A 572 22.84 20.19 9.70
N SER A 573 22.62 18.99 10.20
CA SER A 573 21.30 18.39 10.36
C SER A 573 20.63 18.94 11.62
N MET A 574 19.40 19.41 11.47
CA MET A 574 18.49 19.74 12.57
C MET A 574 17.34 18.74 12.67
N ASN A 575 17.56 17.52 12.17
CA ASN A 575 16.62 16.41 12.20
C ASN A 575 15.31 16.66 11.42
N MET A 576 15.40 17.45 10.34
CA MET A 576 14.31 17.62 9.39
C MET A 576 14.57 16.75 8.14
N TRP A 577 13.88 15.63 8.06
CA TRP A 577 14.08 14.60 7.04
C TRP A 577 12.84 14.39 6.20
N GLY A 578 13.03 14.09 4.92
CA GLY A 578 11.98 13.69 4.00
C GLY A 578 12.22 12.26 3.50
N PHE A 579 11.19 11.44 3.59
CA PHE A 579 11.23 10.03 3.27
C PHE A 579 10.05 9.62 2.41
N THR A 580 10.27 8.62 1.58
CA THR A 580 9.20 7.82 0.98
C THR A 580 8.79 6.70 1.94
N ARG A 581 7.71 5.99 1.63
CA ARG A 581 7.19 4.87 2.41
C ARG A 581 8.25 3.82 2.73
N SER A 582 9.18 3.58 1.80
CA SER A 582 10.27 2.60 1.94
C SER A 582 11.10 2.77 3.21
N PHE A 583 11.26 4.01 3.71
CA PHE A 583 11.99 4.24 4.95
C PHE A 583 11.29 3.66 6.18
N ALA A 584 9.96 3.78 6.26
CA ALA A 584 9.19 3.18 7.36
C ALA A 584 9.26 1.64 7.30
N GLU A 585 9.18 1.06 6.12
CA GLU A 585 9.29 -0.38 5.88
C GLU A 585 10.68 -0.92 6.23
N GLU A 586 11.74 -0.26 5.77
CA GLU A 586 13.13 -0.61 6.10
C GLU A 586 13.39 -0.48 7.62
N SER A 587 12.81 0.55 8.25
CA SER A 587 12.94 0.75 9.69
C SER A 587 12.31 -0.39 10.49
N ILE A 588 11.11 -0.81 10.11
CA ILE A 588 10.40 -1.94 10.74
C ILE A 588 11.18 -3.24 10.50
N ARG A 589 11.64 -3.49 9.28
CA ARG A 589 12.38 -4.70 8.90
C ARG A 589 13.71 -4.84 9.65
N ARG A 590 14.40 -3.72 9.93
CA ARG A 590 15.72 -3.68 10.60
C ARG A 590 15.62 -3.67 12.12
N PHE A 591 14.46 -3.34 12.68
CA PHE A 591 14.30 -3.19 14.11
C PHE A 591 14.62 -4.45 14.92
N PRO A 592 14.26 -5.68 14.52
CA PRO A 592 14.66 -6.90 15.21
C PRO A 592 16.20 -7.04 15.34
N ALA A 593 16.94 -6.85 14.24
CA ALA A 593 18.40 -6.96 14.26
C ALA A 593 19.07 -5.86 15.15
N PHE A 594 18.46 -4.67 15.20
CA PHE A 594 18.87 -3.64 16.16
C PHE A 594 18.63 -4.12 17.61
N LEU A 595 17.46 -4.69 17.91
CA LEU A 595 17.11 -5.18 19.25
C LEU A 595 18.07 -6.27 19.71
N ASP A 596 18.41 -7.25 18.87
CA ASP A 596 19.37 -8.29 19.19
C ASP A 596 20.71 -7.71 19.67
N LYS A 597 21.22 -6.72 18.94
CA LYS A 597 22.47 -6.02 19.30
C LYS A 597 22.32 -5.17 20.55
N ALA A 598 21.23 -4.40 20.66
CA ALA A 598 21.00 -3.48 21.76
C ALA A 598 20.79 -4.24 23.08
N LEU A 599 20.04 -5.32 23.07
CA LEU A 599 19.79 -6.16 24.26
C LEU A 599 21.05 -6.85 24.75
N ALA A 600 21.95 -7.23 23.82
CA ALA A 600 23.25 -7.85 24.17
C ALA A 600 24.28 -6.83 24.72
N GLN A 601 24.31 -5.59 24.18
CA GLN A 601 25.40 -4.63 24.45
C GLN A 601 25.00 -3.50 25.39
N ASN A 602 23.77 -2.99 25.30
CA ASN A 602 23.30 -1.83 26.04
C ASN A 602 21.79 -1.87 26.26
N PRO A 603 21.27 -2.87 27.02
CA PRO A 603 19.83 -3.11 27.17
C PRO A 603 19.06 -1.92 27.75
N MET A 604 19.71 -1.10 28.61
CA MET A 604 19.06 0.00 29.33
C MET A 604 19.01 1.31 28.54
N LYS A 605 19.96 1.53 27.61
CA LYS A 605 20.16 2.85 26.97
C LYS A 605 20.30 2.75 25.44
N GLY A 606 20.32 1.55 24.84
CA GLY A 606 20.42 1.39 23.39
C GLY A 606 19.28 2.15 22.68
N GLU A 607 19.60 2.93 21.65
CA GLU A 607 18.62 3.72 20.89
C GLU A 607 18.76 3.45 19.39
N TYR A 608 17.63 3.20 18.74
CA TYR A 608 17.49 3.05 17.30
C TYR A 608 17.30 4.42 16.68
N PHE A 609 18.39 5.00 16.21
CA PHE A 609 18.40 6.35 15.67
C PHE A 609 18.06 6.39 14.19
N LEU A 610 17.31 7.38 13.79
CA LEU A 610 16.93 7.65 12.40
C LEU A 610 18.17 7.89 11.51
N PRO A 611 19.14 8.74 11.85
CA PRO A 611 20.34 8.94 11.03
C PRO A 611 21.16 7.67 10.80
N SER A 612 21.21 6.76 11.79
CA SER A 612 21.97 5.51 11.63
C SER A 612 21.34 4.55 10.61
N THR A 613 20.01 4.53 10.53
CA THR A 613 19.29 3.76 9.50
C THR A 613 19.51 4.37 8.12
N VAL A 614 19.48 5.71 8.00
CA VAL A 614 19.81 6.40 6.74
C VAL A 614 21.23 6.06 6.30
N THR A 615 22.22 6.17 7.20
CA THR A 615 23.62 5.84 6.90
C THR A 615 23.77 4.40 6.41
N ALA A 616 23.09 3.45 7.04
CA ALA A 616 23.11 2.06 6.60
C ALA A 616 22.58 1.89 5.16
N LEU A 617 21.47 2.56 4.83
CA LEU A 617 20.86 2.53 3.50
C LEU A 617 21.73 3.20 2.42
N LEU A 618 22.42 4.30 2.78
CA LEU A 618 23.41 4.95 1.92
C LEU A 618 24.59 4.01 1.64
N THR A 619 25.16 3.40 2.68
CA THR A 619 26.30 2.46 2.58
C THR A 619 25.93 1.22 1.75
N GLU A 620 24.70 0.74 1.84
CA GLU A 620 24.20 -0.37 1.04
C GLU A 620 23.89 0.01 -0.42
N GLY A 621 23.99 1.30 -0.78
CA GLY A 621 23.65 1.82 -2.10
C GLY A 621 22.16 1.80 -2.43
N LYS A 622 21.29 1.56 -1.44
CA LYS A 622 19.83 1.47 -1.61
C LYS A 622 19.13 2.81 -1.65
N ALA A 623 19.70 3.84 -1.04
CA ALA A 623 19.09 5.16 -0.95
C ALA A 623 20.01 6.26 -1.45
N THR A 624 19.41 7.39 -1.82
CA THR A 624 20.06 8.69 -1.97
C THR A 624 19.35 9.70 -1.11
N VAL A 625 20.06 10.67 -0.55
CA VAL A 625 19.47 11.76 0.24
C VAL A 625 19.85 13.08 -0.39
N LYS A 626 18.88 13.77 -0.98
CA LYS A 626 19.10 15.11 -1.54
C LYS A 626 19.19 16.12 -0.41
N MET A 627 20.25 16.96 -0.44
CA MET A 627 20.36 18.10 0.47
C MET A 627 19.52 19.26 -0.04
N LEU A 628 18.59 19.69 0.81
CA LEU A 628 17.79 20.90 0.67
C LEU A 628 18.32 21.96 1.65
N TYR A 629 18.12 23.22 1.37
CA TYR A 629 18.66 24.29 2.20
C TYR A 629 17.58 25.30 2.56
N SER A 630 17.50 25.68 3.84
CA SER A 630 16.65 26.77 4.30
C SER A 630 17.47 28.03 4.56
N PRO A 631 17.04 29.19 4.04
CA PRO A 631 17.63 30.49 4.40
C PRO A 631 17.20 30.93 5.79
N ASP A 632 16.14 30.35 6.35
CA ASP A 632 15.58 30.76 7.64
C ASP A 632 16.52 30.45 8.80
N LYS A 633 16.42 31.23 9.87
CA LYS A 633 17.12 30.93 11.11
C LYS A 633 16.37 29.88 11.89
N TRP A 634 17.06 28.80 12.26
CA TRP A 634 16.55 27.82 13.19
C TRP A 634 16.49 28.40 14.62
N HIS A 635 15.42 28.07 15.35
CA HIS A 635 15.28 28.39 16.77
C HIS A 635 14.83 27.13 17.52
N GLY A 636 15.51 26.78 18.60
CA GLY A 636 15.13 25.67 19.46
C GLY A 636 15.35 26.03 20.92
N VAL A 637 14.62 25.37 21.79
CA VAL A 637 14.75 25.54 23.24
C VAL A 637 15.60 24.39 23.78
N THR A 638 16.93 24.50 23.65
CA THR A 638 17.85 23.49 24.20
C THR A 638 17.96 23.64 25.72
N TYR A 639 18.05 24.87 26.17
CA TYR A 639 18.08 25.23 27.58
C TYR A 639 16.88 26.13 27.93
N ALA A 640 16.41 26.10 29.17
CA ALA A 640 15.33 27.00 29.61
C ALA A 640 15.67 28.48 29.37
N ALA A 641 16.98 28.84 29.42
CA ALA A 641 17.48 30.17 29.12
C ALA A 641 17.31 30.59 27.64
N ASP A 642 17.09 29.68 26.71
CA ASP A 642 16.85 29.98 25.29
C ASP A 642 15.42 30.48 25.04
N LYS A 643 14.45 30.12 25.90
CA LYS A 643 13.02 30.41 25.71
C LYS A 643 12.71 31.90 25.48
N PRO A 644 13.25 32.88 26.27
CA PRO A 644 12.94 34.27 26.03
C PRO A 644 13.36 34.78 24.64
N MET A 645 14.45 34.24 24.09
CA MET A 645 14.92 34.58 22.75
C MET A 645 13.96 34.02 21.68
N VAL A 646 13.47 32.81 21.85
CA VAL A 646 12.50 32.21 20.93
C VAL A 646 11.16 32.95 20.96
N VAL A 647 10.63 33.25 22.16
CA VAL A 647 9.41 34.05 22.34
C VAL A 647 9.54 35.40 21.66
N LYS A 648 10.67 36.11 21.86
CA LYS A 648 10.91 37.39 21.21
C LYS A 648 10.96 37.26 19.68
N ALA A 649 11.68 36.25 19.15
CA ALA A 649 11.80 36.04 17.71
C ALA A 649 10.43 35.80 17.07
N LEU A 650 9.58 34.96 17.67
CA LEU A 650 8.24 34.67 17.16
C LEU A 650 7.30 35.89 17.27
N ALA A 651 7.36 36.63 18.35
CA ALA A 651 6.63 37.90 18.51
C ALA A 651 7.06 38.96 17.48
N ASP A 652 8.36 39.05 17.16
CA ASP A 652 8.87 39.93 16.11
C ASP A 652 8.34 39.51 14.73
N MET A 653 8.33 38.20 14.42
CA MET A 653 7.79 37.63 13.17
C MET A 653 6.28 37.90 13.02
N THR A 654 5.50 37.80 14.10
CA THR A 654 4.06 38.14 14.11
C THR A 654 3.87 39.63 13.84
N ARG A 655 4.68 40.50 14.47
CA ARG A 655 4.65 41.94 14.23
C ARG A 655 5.03 42.34 12.79
N GLU A 656 5.92 41.57 12.17
CA GLU A 656 6.32 41.72 10.77
C GLU A 656 5.29 41.18 9.79
N GLY A 657 4.20 40.57 10.28
CA GLY A 657 3.13 39.99 9.46
C GLY A 657 3.47 38.62 8.85
N LYS A 658 4.52 37.94 9.33
CA LYS A 658 4.86 36.58 8.92
C LYS A 658 3.88 35.55 9.47
N TYR A 659 3.33 35.83 10.64
CA TYR A 659 2.26 35.03 11.27
C TYR A 659 1.08 35.91 11.63
N PRO A 660 -0.15 35.39 11.62
CA PRO A 660 -1.30 36.07 12.16
C PRO A 660 -1.20 36.18 13.69
N ASP A 661 -1.93 37.12 14.29
CA ASP A 661 -2.10 37.19 15.73
C ASP A 661 -3.13 36.14 16.16
N GLY A 662 -2.62 35.01 16.65
CA GLY A 662 -3.38 33.76 16.80
C GLY A 662 -3.35 32.89 15.52
N LEU A 663 -2.59 31.77 15.57
CA LEU A 663 -2.34 30.93 14.37
C LEU A 663 -3.59 30.26 13.80
N TRP A 664 -4.54 29.93 14.65
CA TRP A 664 -5.72 29.13 14.27
C TRP A 664 -7.05 29.92 14.33
N GLY A 665 -7.02 31.22 14.40
CA GLY A 665 -8.19 32.11 14.39
C GLY A 665 -8.72 32.43 15.76
#